data_a53e6898693a774231ca0d39a00c3b17
#
_entry.id   a53e6898693a774231ca0d39a00c3b17
#
_cell.length_a   1.000
_cell.length_b   1.000
_cell.length_c   1.000
_cell.angle_alpha   90.00
_cell.angle_beta   90.00
_cell.angle_gamma   90.00
#
_symmetry.space_group_name_H-M   'P 1'
#
loop_
_entity.id
_entity.type
_entity.pdbx_description
1 polymer ?
#
loop_
_entity_poly.entity_id
_entity_poly.type
_entity_poly.pdbx_seq_one_letter_code
_entity_poly.pdbx_strand_id
1 'polypeptide(L)'
;MERALIPYPLIYILFFTLLLTDGRTVGLWQIYFLLHFRLFSNFVFASAATVCSIHKKFMYEEEELIWENSQRLSIYSDLYWKVSNHITFEERVNSTCKDAIFSFIEGYNKGDDWALNMMDANGNVRSGVLEGSLTWPGLYSQCLKVRKSKTENQKDIQGQYCLMQMDTPNFIKFGKFGLKEAFKLTELNEKLQHSLGLRMGLCVPSLCSAATIKYAVETLREDGITADVTCTVQSSSSEESSLDWGIMTYVVLMIVVFTCIATYCDMVLKTEGKCESEMKEKNLIEFLCLFSLRKSWNSFKDVTSPPGTIGCLNGIRVISTIHIVAVHVAFFTPLYLFNSPLKKVIATDTNPLYSPIIAGHYAVDTFFFMSGFLVTHPFLYKMTKPGANFNVLKFYGLRWWRLTPVLMLILWTTYIYFPQMIDGPFSGDALPRFGDCYSNWWTNMLYINNLVHVDKMCLSHSWYLASDMQMFLFAPIILFALLRYPKIGILINTACIVVSLVIRMTITIVNDYPPYGHFGFDKVNEFFGDIYIQTYCRMIPYCFGIFLAYYLKTYGYDIVLTNWQKFFGWAIDAVVITCLLSGFPIYFTLYPNSKWAVYFYAGFSKILWSGAMLWIIFVCVTANAKLLNSFLSCKLFTMLSKITYCLYLIHPCVIYQYLGNLQDTIVFSHVNTIILFTSILIYSSILAFIATLFIEIPLGKLPRFFNLNYVTYSSPATDPDQPRHPEQSDSENVKTSAQDTDETDIDTQDTDETDIGTQDTDETDIGTSDDNGSPTRDRKEVPNTADSSSSEDN
;
A
#
# COMPACT_ATOMS: atom_id res chain seq x y z
N MET A 1 -2.66 32.87 1.42
CA MET A 1 -2.79 31.58 2.13
C MET A 1 -4.24 31.07 2.22
N GLU A 2 -5.22 31.83 1.73
CA GLU A 2 -6.65 31.51 1.87
C GLU A 2 -7.28 30.70 0.71
N ARG A 3 -6.56 30.40 -0.35
CA ARG A 3 -7.14 29.73 -1.54
C ARG A 3 -6.86 28.22 -1.69
N ALA A 4 -6.13 27.61 -0.77
CA ALA A 4 -5.73 26.20 -0.88
C ALA A 4 -6.50 25.19 0.02
N LEU A 5 -7.49 25.68 0.79
CA LEU A 5 -8.18 24.84 1.80
C LEU A 5 -9.49 24.20 1.31
N ILE A 6 -9.90 24.45 0.06
CA ILE A 6 -11.27 24.12 -0.37
C ILE A 6 -11.49 22.79 -1.08
N PRO A 7 -10.54 22.07 -1.72
CA PRO A 7 -10.99 21.01 -2.61
C PRO A 7 -11.23 19.62 -1.99
N TYR A 8 -10.64 19.23 -0.87
CA TYR A 8 -10.72 17.84 -0.41
C TYR A 8 -11.90 17.50 0.50
N PRO A 9 -12.28 18.31 1.50
CA PRO A 9 -13.55 18.09 2.19
C PRO A 9 -14.74 18.23 1.24
N LEU A 10 -14.64 19.11 0.23
CA LEU A 10 -15.67 19.27 -0.79
C LEU A 10 -15.75 18.05 -1.71
N ILE A 11 -14.65 17.38 -2.02
CA ILE A 11 -14.65 16.15 -2.82
C ILE A 11 -15.27 14.99 -2.01
N TYR A 12 -14.96 14.86 -0.73
CA TYR A 12 -15.61 13.88 0.14
C TYR A 12 -17.09 14.21 0.35
N ILE A 13 -17.41 15.49 0.52
CA ILE A 13 -18.77 15.99 0.71
C ILE A 13 -19.56 15.93 -0.60
N LEU A 14 -18.98 16.31 -1.75
CA LEU A 14 -19.59 16.12 -3.07
C LEU A 14 -19.73 14.64 -3.43
N PHE A 15 -18.78 13.81 -3.05
CA PHE A 15 -18.86 12.35 -3.20
C PHE A 15 -20.00 11.76 -2.38
N PHE A 16 -20.15 12.20 -1.13
CA PHE A 16 -21.27 11.77 -0.25
C PHE A 16 -22.61 12.39 -0.65
N THR A 17 -22.66 13.66 -1.09
CA THR A 17 -23.92 14.29 -1.55
C THR A 17 -24.39 13.75 -2.89
N LEU A 18 -23.51 13.41 -3.82
CA LEU A 18 -23.85 12.71 -5.07
C LEU A 18 -24.37 11.29 -4.82
N LEU A 19 -23.94 10.65 -3.73
CA LEU A 19 -24.42 9.32 -3.34
C LEU A 19 -25.82 9.31 -2.71
N LEU A 20 -26.32 10.45 -2.23
CA LEU A 20 -27.55 10.55 -1.42
C LEU A 20 -28.75 11.14 -2.17
N THR A 21 -28.57 11.69 -3.37
CA THR A 21 -29.69 12.31 -4.11
C THR A 21 -30.44 11.32 -4.97
N ASP A 22 -31.41 10.67 -4.36
CA ASP A 22 -32.63 10.23 -5.05
C ASP A 22 -33.64 11.39 -4.95
N GLY A 23 -33.97 11.96 -6.09
CA GLY A 23 -34.46 13.33 -6.34
C GLY A 23 -35.78 13.80 -5.68
N ARG A 24 -36.16 13.43 -4.46
CA ARG A 24 -37.43 13.86 -3.83
C ARG A 24 -37.41 14.41 -2.40
N THR A 25 -36.25 14.60 -1.78
CA THR A 25 -36.17 15.10 -0.37
C THR A 25 -35.13 16.22 -0.15
N VAL A 26 -35.00 17.13 -1.12
CA VAL A 26 -33.91 18.13 -1.17
C VAL A 26 -34.01 19.22 -0.07
N GLY A 27 -35.20 19.56 0.41
CA GLY A 27 -35.39 20.77 1.26
C GLY A 27 -34.89 20.64 2.70
N LEU A 28 -35.05 19.49 3.36
CA LEU A 28 -34.63 19.30 4.77
C LEU A 28 -33.13 18.97 4.91
N TRP A 29 -32.54 18.37 3.87
CA TRP A 29 -31.14 18.03 3.80
C TRP A 29 -30.22 19.25 3.67
N GLN A 30 -30.67 20.28 2.92
CA GLN A 30 -29.90 21.52 2.79
C GLN A 30 -29.80 22.27 4.12
N ILE A 31 -30.84 22.27 4.95
CA ILE A 31 -30.83 22.95 6.25
C ILE A 31 -29.97 22.18 7.25
N TYR A 32 -30.07 20.84 7.30
CA TYR A 32 -29.25 20.00 8.17
C TYR A 32 -27.77 20.07 7.80
N PHE A 33 -27.48 20.05 6.50
CA PHE A 33 -26.11 20.15 5.96
C PHE A 33 -25.49 21.52 6.25
N LEU A 34 -26.26 22.62 6.11
CA LEU A 34 -25.79 23.97 6.44
C LEU A 34 -25.57 24.18 7.94
N LEU A 35 -26.35 23.54 8.81
CA LEU A 35 -26.18 23.58 10.26
C LEU A 35 -24.95 22.79 10.70
N HIS A 36 -24.75 21.57 10.17
CA HIS A 36 -23.54 20.77 10.48
C HIS A 36 -22.28 21.35 9.83
N PHE A 37 -22.39 21.92 8.64
CA PHE A 37 -21.28 22.63 7.98
C PHE A 37 -20.88 23.87 8.78
N ARG A 38 -21.84 24.60 9.34
CA ARG A 38 -21.57 25.74 10.22
C ARG A 38 -20.93 25.31 11.55
N LEU A 39 -21.38 24.22 12.16
CA LEU A 39 -20.77 23.69 13.39
C LEU A 39 -19.37 23.14 13.11
N PHE A 40 -19.18 22.41 12.02
CA PHE A 40 -17.87 21.89 11.60
C PHE A 40 -16.94 23.03 11.15
N SER A 41 -17.43 23.99 10.40
CA SER A 41 -16.70 25.20 10.01
C SER A 41 -16.30 26.02 11.22
N ASN A 42 -17.19 26.25 12.19
CA ASN A 42 -16.87 26.96 13.42
C ASN A 42 -15.84 26.21 14.29
N PHE A 43 -15.89 24.87 14.32
CA PHE A 43 -14.90 24.04 15.01
C PHE A 43 -13.53 24.12 14.32
N VAL A 44 -13.50 24.05 12.98
CA VAL A 44 -12.27 24.20 12.18
C VAL A 44 -11.73 25.62 12.24
N PHE A 45 -12.59 26.66 12.21
CA PHE A 45 -12.18 28.07 12.33
C PHE A 45 -11.70 28.40 13.76
N ALA A 46 -12.32 27.85 14.79
CA ALA A 46 -11.85 28.01 16.16
C ALA A 46 -10.47 27.37 16.36
N SER A 47 -10.25 26.18 15.80
CA SER A 47 -8.94 25.52 15.80
C SER A 47 -7.90 26.29 14.99
N ALA A 48 -8.27 26.80 13.81
CA ALA A 48 -7.37 27.61 12.97
C ALA A 48 -7.04 28.98 13.59
N ALA A 49 -8.01 29.64 14.24
CA ALA A 49 -7.79 30.89 14.93
C ALA A 49 -6.88 30.73 16.16
N THR A 50 -7.01 29.63 16.89
CA THR A 50 -6.13 29.29 18.03
C THR A 50 -4.71 29.04 17.53
N VAL A 51 -4.51 28.28 16.44
CA VAL A 51 -3.21 28.05 15.80
C VAL A 51 -2.59 29.36 15.29
N CYS A 52 -3.38 30.24 14.69
CA CYS A 52 -2.91 31.53 14.17
C CYS A 52 -2.52 32.53 15.31
N SER A 53 -3.26 32.54 16.42
CA SER A 53 -2.94 33.35 17.62
C SER A 53 -1.65 32.87 18.29
N ILE A 54 -1.46 31.58 18.34
CA ILE A 54 -0.23 30.93 18.83
C ILE A 54 0.96 31.33 17.95
N HIS A 55 0.82 31.30 16.64
CA HIS A 55 1.91 31.60 15.69
C HIS A 55 2.42 33.06 15.81
N LYS A 56 1.56 33.98 16.14
CA LYS A 56 1.90 35.43 16.27
C LYS A 56 2.74 35.79 17.52
N LYS A 57 2.61 35.01 18.60
CA LYS A 57 3.32 35.26 19.88
C LYS A 57 4.78 34.77 19.88
N PHE A 58 5.16 34.05 18.83
CA PHE A 58 6.36 33.25 18.73
C PHE A 58 7.58 33.92 18.15
N MET A 59 7.42 34.93 17.37
CA MET A 59 8.50 35.55 16.58
C MET A 59 9.52 36.36 17.41
N TYR A 60 9.35 36.52 18.71
CA TYR A 60 10.14 37.46 19.49
C TYR A 60 11.19 36.88 20.47
N GLU A 61 11.22 35.55 20.69
CA GLU A 61 12.17 34.95 21.67
C GLU A 61 13.35 34.19 21.00
N GLU A 62 13.52 34.25 19.68
CA GLU A 62 14.38 33.34 18.94
C GLU A 62 15.81 33.84 18.61
N GLU A 63 16.12 35.11 18.71
CA GLU A 63 17.41 35.63 18.19
C GLU A 63 18.65 35.13 18.96
N GLU A 64 18.56 34.96 20.26
CA GLU A 64 19.68 34.54 21.11
C GLU A 64 20.06 33.04 20.91
N LEU A 65 19.07 32.18 20.68
CA LEU A 65 19.25 30.75 20.48
C LEU A 65 19.84 30.43 19.09
N ILE A 66 19.53 31.25 18.09
CA ILE A 66 20.05 31.13 16.73
C ILE A 66 21.57 31.37 16.71
N TRP A 67 22.04 32.36 17.46
CA TRP A 67 23.45 32.72 17.48
C TRP A 67 24.31 31.66 18.18
N GLU A 68 23.83 31.11 19.30
CA GLU A 68 24.54 30.09 20.08
C GLU A 68 24.62 28.75 19.30
N ASN A 69 23.55 28.35 18.60
CA ASN A 69 23.55 27.15 17.72
C ASN A 69 24.44 27.34 16.49
N SER A 70 24.49 28.54 15.92
CA SER A 70 25.31 28.84 14.74
C SER A 70 26.81 28.71 15.04
N GLN A 71 27.30 29.21 16.18
CA GLN A 71 28.71 29.06 16.59
C GLN A 71 29.06 27.58 16.86
N ARG A 72 28.18 26.82 17.51
CA ARG A 72 28.41 25.40 17.81
C ARG A 72 28.37 24.53 16.57
N LEU A 73 27.58 24.92 15.57
CA LEU A 73 27.53 24.24 14.27
C LEU A 73 28.72 24.54 13.36
N SER A 74 29.43 25.63 13.59
CA SER A 74 30.67 25.93 12.85
C SER A 74 31.74 24.84 13.05
N ILE A 75 31.68 24.08 14.14
CA ILE A 75 32.55 22.91 14.39
C ILE A 75 32.42 21.87 13.28
N TYR A 76 31.23 21.71 12.71
CA TYR A 76 30.95 20.72 11.66
C TYR A 76 31.36 21.23 10.26
N SER A 77 31.41 22.54 10.02
CA SER A 77 31.90 23.06 8.75
C SER A 77 33.40 22.71 8.51
N ASP A 78 34.15 22.59 9.61
CA ASP A 78 35.58 22.25 9.55
C ASP A 78 35.87 20.78 9.85
N LEU A 79 34.84 19.95 10.03
CA LEU A 79 34.99 18.57 10.47
C LEU A 79 35.92 17.77 9.52
N TYR A 80 35.77 17.95 8.22
CA TYR A 80 36.63 17.25 7.24
C TYR A 80 38.13 17.51 7.47
N TRP A 81 38.52 18.77 7.68
CA TRP A 81 39.89 19.14 7.97
C TRP A 81 40.40 18.61 9.32
N LYS A 82 39.55 18.65 10.34
CA LYS A 82 39.86 18.11 11.65
C LYS A 82 40.08 16.61 11.61
N VAL A 83 39.23 15.86 10.92
CA VAL A 83 39.34 14.40 10.71
C VAL A 83 40.59 14.08 9.92
N SER A 84 40.88 14.80 8.83
CA SER A 84 42.09 14.59 8.00
C SER A 84 43.37 14.86 8.77
N ASN A 85 43.41 15.95 9.52
CA ASN A 85 44.60 16.29 10.35
C ASN A 85 44.77 15.26 11.48
N HIS A 86 43.70 14.84 12.16
CA HIS A 86 43.78 13.83 13.22
C HIS A 86 44.33 12.50 12.68
N ILE A 87 43.85 12.03 11.54
CA ILE A 87 44.35 10.81 10.87
C ILE A 87 45.84 10.92 10.57
N THR A 88 46.28 12.08 10.15
CA THR A 88 47.68 12.31 9.78
C THR A 88 48.63 12.14 10.98
N PHE A 89 48.25 12.61 12.17
CA PHE A 89 49.13 12.63 13.35
C PHE A 89 48.89 11.42 14.27
N GLU A 90 47.83 10.63 14.13
CA GLU A 90 47.49 9.53 15.00
C GLU A 90 48.36 8.28 14.69
N GLU A 91 49.12 7.78 15.67
CA GLU A 91 50.01 6.63 15.49
C GLU A 91 49.31 5.32 15.17
N ARG A 92 48.04 5.14 15.63
CA ARG A 92 47.23 3.92 15.43
C ARG A 92 46.70 3.74 14.03
N VAL A 93 46.76 4.76 13.20
CA VAL A 93 46.25 4.72 11.83
C VAL A 93 47.28 4.11 10.87
N ASN A 94 46.81 3.24 9.96
CA ASN A 94 47.67 2.62 8.94
C ASN A 94 48.41 3.66 8.10
N SER A 95 49.74 3.44 7.87
CA SER A 95 50.59 4.30 7.06
C SER A 95 50.03 4.58 5.67
N THR A 96 49.37 3.59 5.04
CA THR A 96 48.78 3.76 3.68
C THR A 96 47.64 4.77 3.64
N CYS A 97 46.82 4.85 4.70
CA CYS A 97 45.80 5.87 4.81
C CYS A 97 46.42 7.27 5.06
N LYS A 98 47.43 7.33 5.94
CA LYS A 98 48.16 8.60 6.20
C LYS A 98 48.77 9.16 4.91
N ASP A 99 49.51 8.34 4.16
CA ASP A 99 50.14 8.75 2.90
C ASP A 99 49.07 9.22 1.88
N ALA A 100 47.91 8.59 1.84
CA ALA A 100 46.82 9.01 0.95
C ALA A 100 46.24 10.37 1.36
N ILE A 101 46.02 10.60 2.68
CA ILE A 101 45.55 11.89 3.21
C ILE A 101 46.63 12.99 2.97
N PHE A 102 47.92 12.70 3.19
CA PHE A 102 48.97 13.63 2.87
C PHE A 102 48.97 14.03 1.39
N SER A 103 48.87 13.02 0.51
CA SER A 103 48.79 13.26 -0.94
C SER A 103 47.57 14.11 -1.31
N PHE A 104 46.42 13.90 -0.61
CA PHE A 104 45.21 14.71 -0.79
C PHE A 104 45.47 16.18 -0.36
N ILE A 105 46.05 16.40 0.83
CA ILE A 105 46.33 17.75 1.33
C ILE A 105 47.30 18.48 0.40
N GLU A 106 48.34 17.78 -0.07
CA GLU A 106 49.29 18.33 -1.02
C GLU A 106 48.61 18.70 -2.36
N GLY A 107 47.81 17.81 -2.92
CA GLY A 107 47.07 18.06 -4.15
C GLY A 107 46.07 19.21 -4.01
N TYR A 108 45.36 19.29 -2.89
CA TYR A 108 44.44 20.39 -2.62
C TYR A 108 45.18 21.75 -2.57
N ASN A 109 46.33 21.82 -1.89
CA ASN A 109 47.14 23.03 -1.81
C ASN A 109 47.76 23.44 -3.16
N LYS A 110 47.99 22.45 -4.06
CA LYS A 110 48.43 22.69 -5.43
C LYS A 110 47.30 23.08 -6.39
N GLY A 111 46.04 22.86 -6.00
CA GLY A 111 44.89 23.07 -6.85
C GLY A 111 44.62 21.93 -7.85
N ASP A 112 45.08 20.71 -7.54
CA ASP A 112 44.88 19.55 -8.40
C ASP A 112 43.39 19.22 -8.48
N ASP A 113 42.83 19.04 -9.68
CA ASP A 113 41.39 18.81 -9.93
C ASP A 113 40.80 17.65 -9.13
N TRP A 114 41.54 16.55 -8.99
CA TRP A 114 41.05 15.38 -8.22
C TRP A 114 40.87 15.69 -6.73
N ALA A 115 41.77 16.49 -6.14
CA ALA A 115 41.73 16.86 -4.74
C ALA A 115 40.64 17.94 -4.48
N LEU A 116 40.49 18.89 -5.41
CA LEU A 116 39.42 19.86 -5.36
C LEU A 116 38.05 19.20 -5.46
N ASN A 117 37.89 18.26 -6.39
CA ASN A 117 36.63 17.48 -6.51
C ASN A 117 36.32 16.61 -5.28
N MET A 118 37.38 16.07 -4.64
CA MET A 118 37.21 15.31 -3.38
C MET A 118 36.72 16.22 -2.25
N MET A 119 37.27 17.42 -2.15
CA MET A 119 36.87 18.40 -1.14
C MET A 119 35.46 18.93 -1.37
N ASP A 120 35.13 19.29 -2.61
CA ASP A 120 33.82 19.83 -3.00
C ASP A 120 32.70 18.84 -2.82
N ALA A 121 32.98 17.53 -2.90
CA ALA A 121 32.02 16.47 -2.72
C ALA A 121 31.52 16.26 -1.27
N ASN A 122 32.19 16.88 -0.28
CA ASN A 122 31.82 16.72 1.13
C ASN A 122 30.50 17.40 1.49
N GLY A 123 29.77 16.82 2.43
CA GLY A 123 28.58 17.42 3.02
C GLY A 123 28.95 18.66 3.84
N ASN A 124 28.22 19.73 3.63
CA ASN A 124 28.36 20.99 4.39
C ASN A 124 27.06 21.32 5.13
N VAL A 125 27.22 22.00 6.27
CA VAL A 125 26.07 22.47 7.06
C VAL A 125 25.22 23.42 6.22
N ARG A 126 23.96 23.09 6.05
CA ARG A 126 22.98 23.88 5.29
C ARG A 126 22.04 24.62 6.23
N SER A 127 21.30 25.60 5.73
CA SER A 127 20.22 26.27 6.43
C SER A 127 19.08 25.28 6.76
N GLY A 128 18.29 25.62 7.80
CA GLY A 128 17.16 24.81 8.21
C GLY A 128 17.42 23.90 9.40
N VAL A 129 18.55 24.04 10.08
CA VAL A 129 18.89 23.24 11.27
C VAL A 129 17.83 23.39 12.36
N LEU A 130 17.27 24.59 12.54
CA LEU A 130 16.20 24.83 13.50
C LEU A 130 14.86 24.17 13.11
N GLU A 131 14.68 23.87 11.82
CA GLU A 131 13.57 23.05 11.31
C GLU A 131 13.89 21.54 11.31
N GLY A 132 15.06 21.16 11.88
CA GLY A 132 15.51 19.78 12.01
C GLY A 132 16.30 19.26 10.80
N SER A 133 16.79 20.13 9.90
CA SER A 133 17.65 19.75 8.77
C SER A 133 19.05 19.37 9.28
N LEU A 134 19.25 18.08 9.58
CA LEU A 134 20.49 17.54 10.13
C LEU A 134 21.16 16.53 9.17
N THR A 135 20.76 16.49 7.91
CA THR A 135 21.27 15.57 6.90
C THR A 135 21.92 16.35 5.76
N TRP A 136 23.24 16.20 5.61
CA TRP A 136 24.06 16.90 4.63
C TRP A 136 24.89 15.88 3.84
N PRO A 137 24.30 15.25 2.79
CA PRO A 137 24.95 14.13 2.11
C PRO A 137 26.15 14.56 1.26
N GLY A 138 26.30 15.85 0.89
CA GLY A 138 27.28 16.24 -0.10
C GLY A 138 26.94 15.70 -1.49
N LEU A 139 27.95 15.51 -2.34
CA LEU A 139 27.74 15.04 -3.71
C LEU A 139 28.33 13.64 -3.93
N TYR A 140 27.54 12.60 -3.61
CA TYR A 140 27.91 11.19 -3.68
C TYR A 140 28.53 10.78 -5.02
N SER A 141 27.88 11.14 -6.12
CA SER A 141 28.31 10.75 -7.46
C SER A 141 29.63 11.42 -7.89
N GLN A 142 29.93 12.62 -7.38
CA GLN A 142 31.19 13.30 -7.62
C GLN A 142 32.32 12.60 -6.87
N CYS A 143 32.11 12.27 -5.59
CA CYS A 143 33.08 11.58 -4.76
C CYS A 143 33.54 10.26 -5.39
N LEU A 144 32.62 9.42 -5.84
CA LEU A 144 32.95 8.12 -6.44
C LEU A 144 33.71 8.23 -7.79
N LYS A 145 33.60 9.37 -8.48
CA LYS A 145 34.33 9.62 -9.74
C LYS A 145 35.74 10.11 -9.52
N VAL A 146 36.11 10.54 -8.31
CA VAL A 146 37.43 11.03 -8.00
C VAL A 146 38.48 9.93 -8.19
N ARG A 147 39.48 10.19 -9.02
CA ARG A 147 40.57 9.27 -9.24
C ARG A 147 41.90 10.10 -9.46
N LYS A 148 42.95 9.68 -8.76
CA LYS A 148 44.32 10.13 -9.04
C LYS A 148 45.04 8.99 -9.76
N SER A 149 45.46 9.25 -11.00
CA SER A 149 46.17 8.27 -11.83
C SER A 149 47.51 7.87 -11.19
N LYS A 150 47.91 6.61 -11.34
CA LYS A 150 49.19 6.07 -10.89
C LYS A 150 50.35 6.85 -11.47
N THR A 151 51.25 7.33 -10.61
CA THR A 151 52.62 7.65 -10.94
C THR A 151 53.53 6.50 -10.49
N GLU A 152 54.68 6.27 -11.10
CA GLU A 152 55.52 5.05 -10.95
C GLU A 152 55.79 4.58 -9.51
N ASN A 153 55.57 5.41 -8.48
CA ASN A 153 55.84 5.12 -7.07
C ASN A 153 54.64 5.35 -6.11
N GLN A 154 53.45 5.72 -6.59
CA GLN A 154 52.27 5.96 -5.72
C GLN A 154 51.11 5.02 -6.01
N LYS A 155 50.43 4.55 -4.95
CA LYS A 155 49.19 3.79 -5.07
C LYS A 155 48.07 4.62 -5.71
N ASP A 156 47.24 3.98 -6.49
CA ASP A 156 46.04 4.60 -7.06
C ASP A 156 45.13 5.10 -5.94
N ILE A 157 44.76 6.38 -5.95
CA ILE A 157 43.85 6.97 -4.97
C ILE A 157 42.50 7.16 -5.65
N GLN A 158 41.50 6.48 -5.13
CA GLN A 158 40.10 6.62 -5.53
C GLN A 158 39.31 7.31 -4.42
N GLY A 159 38.29 8.07 -4.79
CA GLY A 159 37.33 8.61 -3.84
C GLY A 159 36.46 7.50 -3.24
N GLN A 160 36.30 7.54 -1.94
CA GLN A 160 35.39 6.71 -1.16
C GLN A 160 34.38 7.61 -0.47
N TYR A 161 33.09 7.35 -0.69
CA TYR A 161 32.07 8.10 -0.01
C TYR A 161 31.72 7.42 1.32
N CYS A 162 31.80 8.16 2.42
CA CYS A 162 31.47 7.69 3.76
C CYS A 162 30.31 8.52 4.32
N LEU A 163 29.15 7.89 4.56
CA LEU A 163 28.06 8.52 5.30
C LEU A 163 28.30 8.29 6.80
N MET A 164 28.50 9.36 7.50
CA MET A 164 28.65 9.40 8.95
C MET A 164 27.29 9.71 9.57
N GLN A 165 26.87 8.88 10.51
CA GLN A 165 25.68 9.09 11.32
C GLN A 165 26.06 9.22 12.78
N MET A 166 25.57 10.26 13.45
CA MET A 166 25.81 10.53 14.86
C MET A 166 24.48 10.82 15.55
N ASP A 167 24.39 10.50 16.83
CA ASP A 167 23.28 10.98 17.64
C ASP A 167 23.27 12.52 17.66
N THR A 168 22.08 13.09 17.70
CA THR A 168 21.95 14.56 17.72
C THR A 168 22.61 15.10 18.99
N PRO A 169 23.61 15.99 18.86
CA PRO A 169 24.25 16.56 20.03
C PRO A 169 23.24 17.25 20.96
N ASN A 170 23.38 17.06 22.27
CA ASN A 170 22.46 17.59 23.30
C ASN A 170 22.35 19.13 23.28
N PHE A 171 23.28 19.83 22.64
CA PHE A 171 23.24 21.28 22.52
C PHE A 171 22.36 21.78 21.35
N ILE A 172 22.04 20.92 20.38
CA ILE A 172 21.07 21.30 19.33
C ILE A 172 19.67 21.24 19.95
N LYS A 173 19.29 22.33 20.58
CA LYS A 173 17.92 22.55 21.00
C LYS A 173 17.18 23.09 19.77
N PHE A 174 16.33 22.26 19.18
CA PHE A 174 15.36 22.74 18.19
C PHE A 174 14.58 23.88 18.83
N GLY A 175 14.50 25.02 18.15
CA GLY A 175 13.96 26.25 18.70
C GLY A 175 12.68 26.03 19.49
N LYS A 176 12.50 26.81 20.52
CA LYS A 176 11.25 26.84 21.30
C LYS A 176 10.15 27.42 20.40
N PHE A 177 9.85 26.72 19.31
CA PHE A 177 8.65 26.99 18.54
C PHE A 177 7.52 26.86 19.53
N GLY A 178 6.82 27.92 19.78
CA GLY A 178 5.80 28.02 20.71
C GLY A 178 4.66 27.05 20.85
N LEU A 179 4.85 25.92 20.44
CA LEU A 179 4.14 24.71 20.75
C LEU A 179 4.28 24.28 22.23
N LYS A 180 5.04 25.01 23.07
CA LYS A 180 5.24 24.67 24.49
C LYS A 180 3.95 24.55 25.29
N GLU A 181 2.90 25.25 24.90
CA GLU A 181 1.63 25.20 25.61
C GLU A 181 0.63 24.23 25.00
N ALA A 182 0.71 23.95 23.70
CA ALA A 182 -0.17 23.01 23.01
C ALA A 182 0.35 21.56 23.04
N PHE A 183 1.66 21.37 23.14
CA PHE A 183 2.30 20.06 23.20
C PHE A 183 3.38 20.09 24.27
N LYS A 184 3.52 19.06 25.08
CA LYS A 184 4.71 18.81 25.91
C LYS A 184 5.91 18.52 25.02
N LEU A 185 6.44 19.56 24.38
CA LEU A 185 7.49 19.50 23.36
C LEU A 185 8.84 19.04 23.91
N THR A 186 9.03 19.04 25.23
CA THR A 186 10.25 18.52 25.84
C THR A 186 10.39 17.02 25.59
N GLU A 187 9.32 16.23 25.71
CA GLU A 187 9.33 14.80 25.39
C GLU A 187 9.43 14.54 23.89
N LEU A 188 8.76 15.34 23.05
CA LEU A 188 8.86 15.23 21.61
C LEU A 188 10.27 15.61 21.10
N ASN A 189 10.93 16.59 21.73
CA ASN A 189 12.30 16.99 21.38
C ASN A 189 13.31 15.86 21.62
N GLU A 190 13.27 15.18 22.76
CA GLU A 190 14.19 14.06 23.03
C GLU A 190 13.98 12.91 22.04
N LYS A 191 12.72 12.55 21.78
CA LYS A 191 12.37 11.47 20.85
C LYS A 191 12.73 11.80 19.41
N LEU A 192 12.49 13.04 18.99
CA LEU A 192 12.83 13.51 17.65
C LEU A 192 14.35 13.58 17.45
N GLN A 193 15.10 13.95 18.50
CA GLN A 193 16.57 13.98 18.47
C GLN A 193 17.15 12.60 18.16
N HIS A 194 16.67 11.54 18.82
CA HIS A 194 17.09 10.16 18.53
C HIS A 194 16.69 9.70 17.12
N SER A 195 15.53 10.12 16.62
CA SER A 195 15.05 9.71 15.29
C SER A 195 15.72 10.46 14.14
N LEU A 196 16.12 11.71 14.34
CA LEU A 196 16.71 12.53 13.29
C LEU A 196 18.18 12.19 13.08
N GLY A 197 19.00 12.13 14.13
CA GLY A 197 20.45 11.97 14.06
C GLY A 197 21.13 12.97 13.12
N LEU A 198 22.38 13.29 13.36
CA LEU A 198 23.14 14.11 12.43
C LEU A 198 23.79 13.18 11.38
N ARG A 199 23.55 13.46 10.10
CA ARG A 199 24.12 12.71 8.97
C ARG A 199 24.95 13.61 8.08
N MET A 200 26.20 13.21 7.83
CA MET A 200 27.11 13.98 6.99
C MET A 200 27.90 13.06 6.05
N GLY A 201 27.92 13.41 4.77
CA GLY A 201 28.73 12.71 3.79
C GLY A 201 30.16 13.23 3.76
N LEU A 202 31.14 12.34 3.82
CA LEU A 202 32.56 12.62 3.71
C LEU A 202 33.14 11.89 2.50
N CYS A 203 33.89 12.60 1.68
CA CYS A 203 34.64 12.03 0.58
C CYS A 203 36.10 11.89 0.98
N VAL A 204 36.54 10.66 1.14
CA VAL A 204 37.90 10.34 1.63
C VAL A 204 38.61 9.40 0.66
N PRO A 205 39.97 9.31 0.72
CA PRO A 205 40.68 8.30 -0.06
C PRO A 205 40.27 6.87 0.30
N SER A 206 40.05 6.00 -0.69
CA SER A 206 39.62 4.61 -0.52
C SER A 206 40.62 3.74 0.28
N LEU A 207 41.81 4.20 0.49
CA LEU A 207 42.81 3.53 1.34
C LEU A 207 42.55 3.70 2.84
N CYS A 208 41.61 4.56 3.24
CA CYS A 208 41.18 4.75 4.62
C CYS A 208 39.93 3.87 4.91
N SER A 209 40.03 3.00 5.90
CA SER A 209 38.88 2.15 6.28
C SER A 209 37.79 2.94 7.01
N ALA A 210 36.53 2.45 6.93
CA ALA A 210 35.41 3.01 7.70
C ALA A 210 35.71 3.08 9.21
N ALA A 211 36.39 2.04 9.77
CA ALA A 211 36.82 2.02 11.16
C ALA A 211 37.82 3.15 11.50
N THR A 212 38.74 3.50 10.58
CA THR A 212 39.65 4.62 10.77
C THR A 212 38.94 5.95 10.83
N ILE A 213 37.97 6.16 9.92
CA ILE A 213 37.17 7.39 9.90
C ILE A 213 36.30 7.47 11.17
N LYS A 214 35.65 6.37 11.57
CA LYS A 214 34.88 6.29 12.80
C LYS A 214 35.72 6.68 14.02
N TYR A 215 36.89 6.07 14.18
CA TYR A 215 37.80 6.35 15.27
C TYR A 215 38.24 7.83 15.30
N ALA A 216 38.57 8.40 14.15
CA ALA A 216 38.95 9.81 14.07
C ALA A 216 37.81 10.75 14.46
N VAL A 217 36.59 10.46 14.03
CA VAL A 217 35.39 11.25 14.38
C VAL A 217 35.09 11.15 15.87
N GLU A 218 35.12 9.96 16.46
CA GLU A 218 34.82 9.72 17.88
C GLU A 218 35.88 10.37 18.79
N THR A 219 37.15 10.34 18.40
CA THR A 219 38.27 10.93 19.17
C THR A 219 38.25 12.46 19.16
N LEU A 220 37.82 13.08 18.04
CA LEU A 220 37.67 14.53 17.92
C LEU A 220 36.53 15.12 18.74
N ARG A 221 35.67 14.27 19.30
CA ARG A 221 34.50 14.70 20.08
C ARG A 221 34.75 14.51 21.57
N GLU A 222 34.56 15.59 22.32
CA GLU A 222 34.69 15.60 23.77
C GLU A 222 33.43 15.00 24.50
N ASP A 223 32.32 14.77 23.78
CA ASP A 223 31.01 14.48 24.37
C ASP A 223 30.72 12.96 24.53
N GLY A 224 31.66 12.08 24.14
CA GLY A 224 31.49 10.61 24.26
C GLY A 224 30.38 10.02 23.37
N ILE A 225 29.88 10.77 22.34
CA ILE A 225 28.83 10.32 21.45
C ILE A 225 29.43 9.38 20.40
N THR A 226 28.79 8.24 20.22
CA THR A 226 29.18 7.23 19.22
C THR A 226 28.82 7.70 17.81
N ALA A 227 29.69 7.45 16.86
CA ALA A 227 29.43 7.64 15.43
C ALA A 227 29.28 6.29 14.76
N ASP A 228 28.35 6.16 13.81
CA ASP A 228 28.33 5.05 12.87
C ASP A 228 28.77 5.56 11.50
N VAL A 229 29.66 4.81 10.81
CA VAL A 229 30.26 5.23 9.54
C VAL A 229 30.13 4.10 8.54
N THR A 230 29.36 4.33 7.49
CA THR A 230 29.22 3.40 6.37
C THR A 230 29.93 3.99 5.14
N CYS A 231 30.87 3.25 4.57
CA CYS A 231 31.64 3.72 3.41
C CYS A 231 31.32 2.89 2.17
N THR A 232 31.19 3.58 1.04
CA THR A 232 30.95 3.00 -0.28
C THR A 232 32.08 3.41 -1.22
N VAL A 233 32.66 2.43 -1.91
CA VAL A 233 33.64 2.64 -2.98
C VAL A 233 32.98 2.24 -4.29
N GLN A 234 33.32 2.86 -5.40
CA GLN A 234 32.92 2.35 -6.71
C GLN A 234 33.54 0.95 -6.90
N SER A 235 32.79 -0.10 -6.54
CA SER A 235 33.24 -1.48 -6.67
C SER A 235 33.29 -1.88 -8.15
N SER A 236 34.44 -2.38 -8.59
CA SER A 236 34.45 -3.41 -9.61
C SER A 236 33.60 -4.57 -9.04
N SER A 237 32.47 -4.86 -9.67
CA SER A 237 31.48 -5.87 -9.24
C SER A 237 32.13 -7.07 -8.57
N SER A 238 31.77 -7.37 -7.31
CA SER A 238 32.18 -8.59 -6.63
C SER A 238 31.65 -9.80 -7.41
N GLU A 239 32.50 -10.79 -7.69
CA GLU A 239 32.15 -11.98 -8.51
C GLU A 239 30.96 -12.78 -7.94
N GLU A 240 30.76 -12.82 -6.62
CA GLU A 240 29.64 -13.49 -5.99
C GLU A 240 28.27 -12.85 -6.30
N SER A 241 28.19 -11.53 -6.31
CA SER A 241 26.94 -10.84 -6.67
C SER A 241 26.60 -10.99 -8.16
N SER A 242 27.58 -11.22 -9.01
CA SER A 242 27.38 -11.40 -10.46
C SER A 242 26.73 -12.74 -10.80
N LEU A 243 26.97 -13.80 -10.03
CA LEU A 243 26.40 -15.13 -10.25
C LEU A 243 24.90 -15.16 -9.95
N ASP A 244 24.48 -14.62 -8.79
CA ASP A 244 23.06 -14.57 -8.38
C ASP A 244 22.24 -13.73 -9.38
N TRP A 245 22.82 -12.62 -9.82
CA TRP A 245 22.20 -11.77 -10.84
C TRP A 245 22.05 -12.46 -12.17
N GLY A 246 23.09 -13.21 -12.59
CA GLY A 246 23.07 -14.02 -13.81
C GLY A 246 21.98 -15.09 -13.76
N ILE A 247 21.90 -15.84 -12.66
CA ILE A 247 20.89 -16.90 -12.49
C ILE A 247 19.48 -16.33 -12.56
N MET A 248 19.22 -15.23 -11.83
CA MET A 248 17.86 -14.66 -11.79
C MET A 248 17.48 -14.01 -13.12
N THR A 249 18.43 -13.36 -13.79
CA THR A 249 18.22 -12.84 -15.16
C THR A 249 17.87 -13.97 -16.11
N TYR A 250 18.57 -15.12 -16.01
CA TYR A 250 18.23 -16.31 -16.77
C TYR A 250 16.80 -16.81 -16.47
N VAL A 251 16.39 -16.88 -15.19
CA VAL A 251 15.03 -17.29 -14.79
C VAL A 251 13.98 -16.35 -15.39
N VAL A 252 14.17 -15.03 -15.27
CA VAL A 252 13.24 -14.05 -15.86
C VAL A 252 13.19 -14.17 -17.38
N LEU A 253 14.34 -14.32 -18.03
CA LEU A 253 14.42 -14.54 -19.48
C LEU A 253 13.68 -15.81 -19.88
N MET A 254 13.88 -16.91 -19.15
CA MET A 254 13.18 -18.17 -19.39
C MET A 254 11.66 -18.02 -19.25
N ILE A 255 11.17 -17.27 -18.29
CA ILE A 255 9.73 -16.97 -18.15
C ILE A 255 9.22 -16.21 -19.38
N VAL A 256 9.96 -15.20 -19.84
CA VAL A 256 9.59 -14.41 -21.02
C VAL A 256 9.59 -15.29 -22.28
N VAL A 257 10.65 -16.05 -22.52
CA VAL A 257 10.77 -16.96 -23.67
C VAL A 257 9.66 -18.01 -23.64
N PHE A 258 9.41 -18.63 -22.49
CA PHE A 258 8.33 -19.59 -22.33
C PHE A 258 6.96 -18.98 -22.62
N THR A 259 6.69 -17.77 -22.15
CA THR A 259 5.45 -17.04 -22.43
C THR A 259 5.32 -16.67 -23.91
N CYS A 260 6.43 -16.31 -24.58
CA CYS A 260 6.45 -16.06 -26.03
C CYS A 260 6.12 -17.33 -26.83
N ILE A 261 6.75 -18.48 -26.49
CA ILE A 261 6.46 -19.76 -27.10
C ILE A 261 5.00 -20.14 -26.88
N ALA A 262 4.50 -20.03 -25.64
CA ALA A 262 3.11 -20.33 -25.33
C ALA A 262 2.14 -19.45 -26.13
N THR A 263 2.47 -18.16 -26.31
CA THR A 263 1.66 -17.21 -27.08
C THR A 263 1.67 -17.55 -28.57
N TYR A 264 2.82 -17.93 -29.10
CA TYR A 264 2.96 -18.38 -30.50
C TYR A 264 2.13 -19.63 -30.75
N CYS A 265 2.26 -20.66 -29.91
CA CYS A 265 1.46 -21.89 -29.99
C CYS A 265 -0.06 -21.58 -29.95
N ASP A 266 -0.50 -20.72 -29.04
CA ASP A 266 -1.91 -20.33 -28.94
C ASP A 266 -2.41 -19.58 -30.19
N MET A 267 -1.57 -18.79 -30.86
CA MET A 267 -1.92 -18.12 -32.12
C MET A 267 -2.04 -19.09 -33.27
N VAL A 268 -1.10 -20.01 -33.41
CA VAL A 268 -1.10 -21.01 -34.48
C VAL A 268 -2.30 -21.95 -34.39
N LEU A 269 -2.58 -22.48 -33.20
CA LEU A 269 -3.73 -23.36 -32.98
C LEU A 269 -5.08 -22.69 -33.29
N LYS A 270 -5.21 -21.39 -33.02
CA LYS A 270 -6.41 -20.63 -33.35
C LYS A 270 -6.57 -20.50 -34.88
N THR A 271 -5.48 -20.30 -35.60
CA THR A 271 -5.50 -20.16 -37.08
C THR A 271 -5.91 -21.46 -37.77
N GLU A 272 -5.54 -22.62 -37.21
CA GLU A 272 -5.89 -23.91 -37.73
C GLU A 272 -7.30 -24.42 -37.36
N GLY A 273 -8.08 -23.65 -36.57
CA GLY A 273 -9.45 -24.03 -36.16
C GLY A 273 -9.54 -25.23 -35.22
N LYS A 274 -8.40 -25.81 -34.80
CA LYS A 274 -8.32 -27.04 -34.01
C LYS A 274 -8.48 -26.88 -32.51
N CYS A 275 -8.77 -25.67 -32.03
CA CYS A 275 -8.71 -25.40 -30.59
C CYS A 275 -9.92 -25.90 -29.75
N GLU A 276 -11.00 -26.38 -30.37
CA GLU A 276 -12.26 -26.61 -29.64
C GLU A 276 -12.98 -27.96 -29.84
N SER A 277 -12.61 -28.81 -30.81
CA SER A 277 -13.48 -29.94 -31.11
C SER A 277 -12.91 -31.36 -31.02
N GLU A 278 -11.61 -31.56 -30.83
CA GLU A 278 -11.03 -32.92 -30.97
C GLU A 278 -10.10 -33.42 -29.83
N MET A 279 -9.87 -32.69 -28.79
CA MET A 279 -8.95 -33.14 -27.72
C MET A 279 -9.67 -33.68 -26.48
N LYS A 280 -9.94 -34.98 -26.47
CA LYS A 280 -10.44 -35.70 -25.27
C LYS A 280 -9.39 -35.90 -24.17
N GLU A 281 -8.12 -35.61 -24.42
CA GLU A 281 -7.03 -35.65 -23.42
C GLU A 281 -6.40 -34.29 -23.25
N LYS A 282 -6.25 -33.84 -21.99
CA LYS A 282 -5.55 -32.62 -21.60
C LYS A 282 -4.09 -32.71 -21.98
N ASN A 283 -3.74 -32.21 -23.14
CA ASN A 283 -2.42 -32.34 -23.74
C ASN A 283 -1.46 -31.24 -23.24
N LEU A 284 -0.16 -31.49 -23.33
CA LEU A 284 0.92 -30.55 -23.05
C LEU A 284 0.70 -29.18 -23.73
N ILE A 285 0.10 -29.18 -24.90
CA ILE A 285 -0.19 -27.96 -25.68
C ILE A 285 -1.25 -27.09 -24.96
N GLU A 286 -2.32 -27.69 -24.43
CA GLU A 286 -3.33 -26.93 -23.63
C GLU A 286 -2.71 -26.33 -22.39
N PHE A 287 -1.85 -27.09 -21.70
CA PHE A 287 -1.06 -26.59 -20.56
C PHE A 287 -0.20 -25.39 -20.96
N LEU A 288 0.55 -25.49 -22.08
CA LEU A 288 1.35 -24.36 -22.56
C LEU A 288 0.49 -23.13 -22.87
N CYS A 289 -0.67 -23.31 -23.50
CA CYS A 289 -1.58 -22.24 -23.84
C CYS A 289 -2.13 -21.46 -22.62
N LEU A 290 -2.09 -22.04 -21.39
CA LEU A 290 -2.45 -21.30 -20.18
C LEU A 290 -1.53 -20.11 -19.93
N PHE A 291 -0.27 -20.19 -20.35
CA PHE A 291 0.73 -19.14 -20.19
C PHE A 291 0.77 -18.15 -21.36
N SER A 292 -0.16 -18.26 -22.33
CA SER A 292 -0.27 -17.31 -23.43
C SER A 292 -0.58 -15.91 -22.94
N LEU A 293 0.24 -14.92 -23.36
CA LEU A 293 0.03 -13.52 -23.06
C LEU A 293 -1.31 -13.02 -23.62
N ARG A 294 -1.74 -13.53 -24.78
CA ARG A 294 -3.03 -13.24 -25.39
C ARG A 294 -4.19 -13.69 -24.49
N LYS A 295 -4.13 -14.93 -23.96
CA LYS A 295 -5.15 -15.43 -23.02
C LYS A 295 -5.11 -14.68 -21.68
N SER A 296 -3.94 -14.28 -21.20
CA SER A 296 -3.79 -13.46 -20.00
C SER A 296 -4.36 -12.04 -20.21
N TRP A 297 -4.07 -11.43 -21.36
CA TRP A 297 -4.61 -10.12 -21.72
C TRP A 297 -6.14 -10.13 -21.87
N ASN A 298 -6.68 -11.15 -22.53
CA ASN A 298 -8.14 -11.29 -22.65
C ASN A 298 -8.80 -11.47 -21.28
N SER A 299 -8.23 -12.33 -20.43
CA SER A 299 -8.67 -12.52 -19.04
C SER A 299 -8.55 -11.21 -18.20
N PHE A 300 -7.54 -10.40 -18.47
CA PHE A 300 -7.40 -9.08 -17.81
C PHE A 300 -8.48 -8.09 -18.28
N LYS A 301 -8.75 -8.01 -19.58
CA LYS A 301 -9.76 -7.10 -20.14
C LYS A 301 -11.21 -7.55 -19.89
N ASP A 302 -11.41 -8.82 -19.62
CA ASP A 302 -12.73 -9.33 -19.32
C ASP A 302 -13.25 -8.73 -18.02
N VAL A 303 -14.27 -7.90 -18.15
CA VAL A 303 -14.96 -7.21 -17.04
C VAL A 303 -16.31 -7.86 -16.75
N THR A 304 -16.63 -8.96 -17.42
CA THR A 304 -17.86 -9.72 -17.15
C THR A 304 -17.74 -10.33 -15.75
N SER A 305 -18.76 -10.10 -14.95
CA SER A 305 -18.81 -10.67 -13.62
C SER A 305 -19.65 -11.95 -13.68
N PRO A 306 -19.07 -13.10 -13.31
CA PRO A 306 -19.85 -14.33 -13.20
C PRO A 306 -21.08 -14.12 -12.30
N PRO A 307 -22.20 -14.84 -12.54
CA PRO A 307 -23.38 -14.77 -11.67
C PRO A 307 -23.00 -15.01 -10.21
N GLY A 308 -23.57 -14.21 -9.29
CA GLY A 308 -23.27 -14.30 -7.86
C GLY A 308 -21.99 -13.60 -7.40
N THR A 309 -21.26 -12.90 -8.28
CA THR A 309 -20.12 -12.08 -7.86
C THR A 309 -20.58 -10.73 -7.30
N ILE A 310 -19.96 -10.32 -6.20
CA ILE A 310 -20.27 -9.07 -5.51
C ILE A 310 -19.34 -7.96 -6.03
N GLY A 311 -19.84 -7.18 -7.00
CA GLY A 311 -19.05 -6.21 -7.74
C GLY A 311 -18.44 -5.08 -6.89
N CYS A 312 -19.14 -4.58 -5.86
CA CYS A 312 -18.68 -3.48 -5.02
C CYS A 312 -17.35 -3.78 -4.29
N LEU A 313 -17.05 -5.06 -4.03
CA LEU A 313 -15.78 -5.46 -3.41
C LEU A 313 -14.57 -5.10 -4.28
N ASN A 314 -14.73 -5.01 -5.61
CA ASN A 314 -13.64 -4.59 -6.50
C ASN A 314 -13.23 -3.13 -6.24
N GLY A 315 -14.21 -2.23 -6.14
CA GLY A 315 -13.96 -0.82 -5.82
C GLY A 315 -13.36 -0.64 -4.43
N ILE A 316 -13.91 -1.31 -3.42
CA ILE A 316 -13.39 -1.26 -2.04
C ILE A 316 -11.92 -1.74 -2.01
N ARG A 317 -11.61 -2.84 -2.71
CA ARG A 317 -10.24 -3.37 -2.80
C ARG A 317 -9.26 -2.38 -3.40
N VAL A 318 -9.63 -1.76 -4.52
CA VAL A 318 -8.77 -0.78 -5.21
C VAL A 318 -8.54 0.45 -4.35
N ILE A 319 -9.59 1.04 -3.77
CA ILE A 319 -9.50 2.21 -2.89
C ILE A 319 -8.62 1.90 -1.67
N SER A 320 -8.82 0.75 -1.03
CA SER A 320 -8.01 0.34 0.12
C SER A 320 -6.55 0.09 -0.26
N THR A 321 -6.26 -0.45 -1.46
CA THR A 321 -4.87 -0.62 -1.93
C THR A 321 -4.19 0.73 -2.16
N ILE A 322 -4.86 1.69 -2.81
CA ILE A 322 -4.36 3.05 -3.02
C ILE A 322 -4.06 3.72 -1.68
N HIS A 323 -4.96 3.55 -0.70
CA HIS A 323 -4.78 4.08 0.65
C HIS A 323 -3.55 3.47 1.34
N ILE A 324 -3.33 2.14 1.23
CA ILE A 324 -2.13 1.48 1.76
C ILE A 324 -0.85 2.04 1.12
N VAL A 325 -0.83 2.25 -0.20
CA VAL A 325 0.34 2.84 -0.87
C VAL A 325 0.62 4.25 -0.32
N ALA A 326 -0.42 5.08 -0.12
CA ALA A 326 -0.27 6.41 0.45
C ALA A 326 0.34 6.39 1.87
N VAL A 327 -0.15 5.48 2.71
CA VAL A 327 0.38 5.26 4.07
C VAL A 327 1.84 4.84 4.03
N HIS A 328 2.19 3.87 3.18
CA HIS A 328 3.56 3.36 3.10
C HIS A 328 4.53 4.43 2.55
N VAL A 329 4.12 5.25 1.60
CA VAL A 329 4.93 6.41 1.17
C VAL A 329 5.17 7.36 2.34
N ALA A 330 4.16 7.62 3.18
CA ALA A 330 4.30 8.50 4.34
C ALA A 330 5.20 7.90 5.43
N PHE A 331 5.06 6.59 5.74
CA PHE A 331 5.75 5.92 6.85
C PHE A 331 7.13 5.37 6.50
N PHE A 332 7.33 4.85 5.28
CA PHE A 332 8.63 4.28 4.88
C PHE A 332 9.63 5.34 4.46
N THR A 333 9.20 6.60 4.28
CA THR A 333 10.11 7.73 4.06
C THR A 333 10.58 8.30 5.40
N PRO A 334 11.83 8.02 5.82
CA PRO A 334 12.36 8.46 7.10
C PRO A 334 12.36 9.99 7.23
N LEU A 335 12.20 10.48 8.45
CA LEU A 335 12.15 11.92 8.72
C LEU A 335 13.44 12.64 8.35
N TYR A 336 14.60 12.00 8.56
CA TYR A 336 15.91 12.60 8.26
C TYR A 336 16.15 12.86 6.76
N LEU A 337 15.38 12.23 5.87
CA LEU A 337 15.44 12.51 4.44
C LEU A 337 14.76 13.82 4.03
N PHE A 338 14.07 14.50 4.92
CA PHE A 338 13.44 15.78 4.62
C PHE A 338 14.33 16.94 5.07
N ASN A 339 14.36 18.00 4.26
CA ASN A 339 15.04 19.23 4.63
C ASN A 339 14.37 20.00 5.77
N SER A 340 13.09 19.72 6.06
CA SER A 340 12.29 20.32 7.14
C SER A 340 11.50 19.24 7.85
N PRO A 341 12.14 18.31 8.59
CA PRO A 341 11.46 17.20 9.25
C PRO A 341 10.44 17.65 10.29
N LEU A 342 10.72 18.71 11.07
CA LEU A 342 9.76 19.29 12.04
C LEU A 342 8.49 19.77 11.35
N LYS A 343 8.65 20.44 10.21
CA LYS A 343 7.49 20.92 9.43
C LYS A 343 6.64 19.77 8.90
N LYS A 344 7.28 18.65 8.51
CA LYS A 344 6.56 17.42 8.13
C LYS A 344 5.80 16.86 9.32
N VAL A 345 6.41 16.73 10.49
CA VAL A 345 5.75 16.20 11.70
C VAL A 345 4.56 17.09 12.07
N ILE A 346 4.76 18.39 12.17
CA ILE A 346 3.68 19.35 12.49
C ILE A 346 2.55 19.25 11.45
N ALA A 347 2.87 19.21 10.16
CA ALA A 347 1.86 19.11 9.11
C ALA A 347 1.08 17.79 9.18
N THR A 348 1.75 16.66 9.47
CA THR A 348 1.09 15.37 9.63
C THR A 348 0.17 15.33 10.84
N ASP A 349 0.55 15.97 11.94
CA ASP A 349 -0.19 15.90 13.18
C ASP A 349 -1.36 16.90 13.24
N THR A 350 -1.17 18.10 12.70
CA THR A 350 -2.14 19.19 12.83
C THR A 350 -3.02 19.40 11.60
N ASN A 351 -2.61 18.95 10.43
CA ASN A 351 -3.37 19.16 9.22
C ASN A 351 -4.36 18.01 8.97
N PRO A 352 -5.68 18.28 9.00
CA PRO A 352 -6.70 17.24 8.81
C PRO A 352 -6.63 16.53 7.44
N LEU A 353 -5.88 17.04 6.47
CA LEU A 353 -5.64 16.35 5.19
C LEU A 353 -4.75 15.12 5.34
N TYR A 354 -3.85 15.10 6.33
CA TYR A 354 -2.97 13.95 6.59
C TYR A 354 -3.58 12.92 7.54
N SER A 355 -4.56 13.32 8.37
CA SER A 355 -5.19 12.41 9.33
C SER A 355 -5.74 11.12 8.70
N PRO A 356 -6.45 11.15 7.54
CA PRO A 356 -6.88 9.93 6.87
C PRO A 356 -5.72 9.05 6.41
N ILE A 357 -4.58 9.66 6.01
CA ILE A 357 -3.39 8.90 5.61
C ILE A 357 -2.80 8.19 6.82
N ILE A 358 -2.66 8.87 7.96
CA ILE A 358 -2.17 8.26 9.21
C ILE A 358 -3.10 7.12 9.65
N ALA A 359 -4.41 7.28 9.50
CA ALA A 359 -5.42 6.28 9.83
C ALA A 359 -5.50 5.10 8.84
N GLY A 360 -4.58 5.00 7.89
CA GLY A 360 -4.61 3.99 6.82
C GLY A 360 -4.43 2.54 7.26
N HIS A 361 -4.11 2.30 8.53
CA HIS A 361 -4.17 0.96 9.12
C HIS A 361 -5.58 0.33 9.05
N TYR A 362 -6.64 1.13 8.87
CA TYR A 362 -8.00 0.63 8.64
C TYR A 362 -8.19 0.03 7.24
N ALA A 363 -7.39 0.44 6.25
CA ALA A 363 -7.42 -0.20 4.95
C ALA A 363 -7.03 -1.69 5.02
N VAL A 364 -6.09 -2.03 5.91
CA VAL A 364 -5.72 -3.43 6.20
C VAL A 364 -6.88 -4.18 6.86
N ASP A 365 -7.58 -3.56 7.81
CA ASP A 365 -8.75 -4.15 8.46
C ASP A 365 -9.90 -4.40 7.46
N THR A 366 -10.05 -3.54 6.45
CA THR A 366 -11.00 -3.74 5.34
C THR A 366 -10.65 -5.01 4.54
N PHE A 367 -9.37 -5.28 4.31
CA PHE A 367 -8.94 -6.51 3.63
C PHE A 367 -9.21 -7.76 4.49
N PHE A 368 -9.00 -7.72 5.80
CA PHE A 368 -9.37 -8.82 6.68
C PHE A 368 -10.87 -9.08 6.69
N PHE A 369 -11.68 -8.02 6.69
CA PHE A 369 -13.13 -8.13 6.57
C PHE A 369 -13.51 -8.83 5.25
N MET A 370 -12.96 -8.35 4.12
CA MET A 370 -13.22 -8.96 2.80
C MET A 370 -12.76 -10.41 2.74
N SER A 371 -11.64 -10.75 3.37
CA SER A 371 -11.14 -12.13 3.40
C SER A 371 -12.10 -13.05 4.14
N GLY A 372 -12.55 -12.67 5.34
CA GLY A 372 -13.55 -13.43 6.10
C GLY A 372 -14.85 -13.62 5.33
N PHE A 373 -15.32 -12.56 4.67
CA PHE A 373 -16.52 -12.60 3.85
C PHE A 373 -16.37 -13.52 2.64
N LEU A 374 -15.31 -13.36 1.84
CA LEU A 374 -15.08 -14.13 0.60
C LEU A 374 -14.74 -15.60 0.84
N VAL A 375 -14.25 -15.95 2.00
CA VAL A 375 -14.06 -17.37 2.40
C VAL A 375 -15.39 -17.99 2.77
N THR A 376 -16.19 -17.29 3.56
CA THR A 376 -17.42 -17.81 4.15
C THR A 376 -18.54 -17.92 3.11
N HIS A 377 -18.72 -16.90 2.29
CA HIS A 377 -19.84 -16.80 1.35
C HIS A 377 -19.90 -18.01 0.38
N PRO A 378 -18.86 -18.30 -0.45
CA PRO A 378 -18.92 -19.45 -1.36
C PRO A 378 -18.88 -20.79 -0.62
N PHE A 379 -18.25 -20.86 0.56
CA PHE A 379 -18.21 -22.09 1.35
C PHE A 379 -19.62 -22.50 1.79
N LEU A 380 -20.38 -21.58 2.39
CA LEU A 380 -21.74 -21.87 2.84
C LEU A 380 -22.66 -22.27 1.69
N TYR A 381 -22.56 -21.57 0.53
CA TYR A 381 -23.37 -21.92 -0.64
C TYR A 381 -23.04 -23.28 -1.24
N LYS A 382 -21.76 -23.64 -1.31
CA LYS A 382 -21.33 -24.94 -1.84
C LYS A 382 -21.67 -26.09 -0.91
N MET A 383 -21.49 -25.90 0.41
CA MET A 383 -21.71 -26.96 1.40
C MET A 383 -23.19 -27.24 1.74
N THR A 384 -24.10 -26.35 1.35
CA THR A 384 -25.54 -26.59 1.52
C THR A 384 -26.17 -27.39 0.36
N LYS A 385 -25.41 -27.60 -0.74
CA LYS A 385 -25.89 -28.45 -1.84
C LYS A 385 -25.88 -29.94 -1.44
N PRO A 386 -26.86 -30.75 -1.92
CA PRO A 386 -26.89 -32.18 -1.64
C PRO A 386 -25.61 -32.89 -2.13
N GLY A 387 -25.15 -33.87 -1.37
CA GLY A 387 -23.99 -34.66 -1.72
C GLY A 387 -22.62 -33.93 -1.65
N ALA A 388 -22.59 -32.72 -1.09
CA ALA A 388 -21.38 -31.95 -0.96
C ALA A 388 -20.38 -32.62 0.00
N ASN A 389 -19.15 -32.84 -0.48
CA ASN A 389 -18.07 -33.45 0.28
C ASN A 389 -16.90 -32.47 0.35
N PHE A 390 -16.38 -32.16 1.55
CA PHE A 390 -15.33 -31.18 1.75
C PHE A 390 -13.97 -31.82 1.96
N ASN A 391 -12.98 -31.36 1.21
CA ASN A 391 -11.61 -31.76 1.38
C ASN A 391 -10.77 -30.61 1.94
N VAL A 392 -10.40 -30.71 3.22
CA VAL A 392 -9.66 -29.68 3.95
C VAL A 392 -8.25 -29.43 3.39
N LEU A 393 -7.56 -30.49 2.94
CA LEU A 393 -6.22 -30.35 2.37
C LEU A 393 -6.26 -29.59 1.04
N LYS A 394 -7.24 -29.89 0.18
CA LYS A 394 -7.45 -29.14 -1.05
C LYS A 394 -7.84 -27.68 -0.77
N PHE A 395 -8.67 -27.45 0.26
CA PHE A 395 -9.05 -26.10 0.65
C PHE A 395 -7.84 -25.24 1.03
N TYR A 396 -6.94 -25.76 1.88
CA TYR A 396 -5.71 -25.05 2.24
C TYR A 396 -4.73 -24.96 1.08
N GLY A 397 -4.52 -26.05 0.35
CA GLY A 397 -3.57 -26.12 -0.76
C GLY A 397 -3.92 -25.16 -1.90
N LEU A 398 -5.21 -24.97 -2.23
CA LEU A 398 -5.63 -24.04 -3.29
C LEU A 398 -5.36 -22.57 -2.90
N ARG A 399 -5.54 -22.18 -1.64
CA ARG A 399 -5.19 -20.84 -1.17
C ARG A 399 -3.68 -20.63 -1.17
N TRP A 400 -2.93 -21.61 -0.64
CA TRP A 400 -1.46 -21.57 -0.66
C TRP A 400 -0.93 -21.43 -2.09
N TRP A 401 -1.44 -22.24 -3.03
CA TRP A 401 -1.07 -22.16 -4.44
C TRP A 401 -1.38 -20.80 -5.07
N ARG A 402 -2.50 -20.20 -4.70
CA ARG A 402 -2.91 -18.91 -5.26
C ARG A 402 -1.97 -17.77 -4.85
N LEU A 403 -1.42 -17.80 -3.63
CA LEU A 403 -0.65 -16.71 -3.05
C LEU A 403 0.86 -16.94 -3.14
N THR A 404 1.33 -18.12 -2.74
CA THR A 404 2.75 -18.39 -2.49
C THR A 404 3.63 -18.32 -3.74
N PRO A 405 3.30 -18.87 -4.89
CA PRO A 405 4.20 -18.83 -6.05
C PRO A 405 4.46 -17.40 -6.52
N VAL A 406 3.44 -16.54 -6.51
CA VAL A 406 3.56 -15.12 -6.88
C VAL A 406 4.39 -14.37 -5.84
N LEU A 407 4.10 -14.59 -4.53
CA LEU A 407 4.87 -14.01 -3.44
C LEU A 407 6.36 -14.37 -3.54
N MET A 408 6.68 -15.65 -3.70
CA MET A 408 8.07 -16.12 -3.76
C MET A 408 8.82 -15.55 -4.96
N LEU A 409 8.20 -15.54 -6.14
CA LEU A 409 8.84 -15.00 -7.33
C LEU A 409 9.11 -13.49 -7.21
N ILE A 410 8.15 -12.70 -6.71
CA ILE A 410 8.33 -11.27 -6.45
C ILE A 410 9.41 -11.06 -5.37
N LEU A 411 9.39 -11.85 -4.30
CA LEU A 411 10.39 -11.79 -3.23
C LEU A 411 11.80 -12.01 -3.77
N TRP A 412 12.01 -13.09 -4.52
CA TRP A 412 13.32 -13.41 -5.07
C TRP A 412 13.77 -12.39 -6.11
N THR A 413 12.87 -11.95 -7.01
CA THR A 413 13.16 -10.89 -7.97
C THR A 413 13.56 -9.60 -7.26
N THR A 414 12.81 -9.22 -6.23
CA THR A 414 13.09 -8.01 -5.44
C THR A 414 14.42 -8.12 -4.70
N TYR A 415 14.67 -9.25 -4.04
CA TYR A 415 15.89 -9.48 -3.28
C TYR A 415 17.16 -9.39 -4.16
N ILE A 416 17.10 -9.91 -5.38
CA ILE A 416 18.27 -9.98 -6.26
C ILE A 416 18.47 -8.69 -7.07
N TYR A 417 17.41 -8.12 -7.65
CA TYR A 417 17.55 -6.97 -8.55
C TYR A 417 17.57 -5.62 -7.84
N PHE A 418 16.72 -5.41 -6.83
CA PHE A 418 16.59 -4.07 -6.25
C PHE A 418 17.87 -3.58 -5.55
N PRO A 419 18.63 -4.40 -4.81
CA PRO A 419 19.90 -3.97 -4.25
C PRO A 419 20.90 -3.48 -5.30
N GLN A 420 20.91 -4.10 -6.49
CA GLN A 420 21.80 -3.72 -7.59
C GLN A 420 21.38 -2.41 -8.28
N MET A 421 20.13 -2.00 -8.11
CA MET A 421 19.58 -0.76 -8.65
C MET A 421 19.66 0.41 -7.66
N ILE A 422 20.25 0.20 -6.49
CA ILE A 422 20.40 1.23 -5.46
C ILE A 422 21.85 1.75 -5.50
N ASP A 423 21.99 3.02 -5.90
CA ASP A 423 23.27 3.73 -5.98
C ASP A 423 23.11 5.16 -5.49
N GLY A 424 23.22 5.35 -4.17
CA GLY A 424 23.06 6.66 -3.55
C GLY A 424 23.63 6.73 -2.14
N PRO A 425 23.74 7.94 -1.57
CA PRO A 425 24.28 8.17 -0.24
C PRO A 425 23.50 7.47 0.88
N PHE A 426 22.23 7.17 0.68
CA PHE A 426 21.35 6.51 1.65
C PHE A 426 21.17 5.01 1.37
N SER A 427 22.00 4.42 0.53
CA SER A 427 21.98 2.98 0.23
C SER A 427 22.18 2.14 1.48
N GLY A 428 23.01 2.57 2.43
CA GLY A 428 23.24 1.91 3.71
C GLY A 428 21.98 1.73 4.57
N ASP A 429 20.98 2.61 4.43
CA ASP A 429 19.69 2.51 5.15
C ASP A 429 18.66 1.65 4.39
N ALA A 430 18.75 1.58 3.06
CA ALA A 430 17.83 0.85 2.20
C ALA A 430 18.22 -0.63 2.02
N LEU A 431 19.52 -0.92 1.84
CA LEU A 431 20.03 -2.27 1.56
C LEU A 431 19.75 -3.30 2.66
N PRO A 432 19.89 -3.01 3.98
CA PRO A 432 19.61 -3.98 5.03
C PRO A 432 18.18 -4.51 4.98
N ARG A 433 17.21 -3.71 4.49
CA ARG A 433 15.82 -4.13 4.31
C ARG A 433 15.66 -5.29 3.33
N PHE A 434 16.58 -5.43 2.38
CA PHE A 434 16.64 -6.55 1.45
C PHE A 434 17.51 -7.70 1.98
N GLY A 435 18.58 -7.40 2.72
CA GLY A 435 19.52 -8.39 3.26
C GLY A 435 18.88 -9.40 4.20
N ASP A 436 17.91 -8.98 4.99
CA ASP A 436 17.15 -9.86 5.90
C ASP A 436 16.41 -10.99 5.15
N CYS A 437 16.14 -10.81 3.85
CA CYS A 437 15.47 -11.80 3.02
C CYS A 437 16.33 -13.06 2.79
N TYR A 438 17.66 -12.96 2.73
CA TYR A 438 18.52 -14.11 2.53
C TYR A 438 18.33 -15.18 3.62
N SER A 439 18.27 -14.75 4.86
CA SER A 439 18.13 -15.65 6.01
C SER A 439 16.69 -16.01 6.36
N ASN A 440 15.71 -15.15 6.02
CA ASN A 440 14.35 -15.24 6.56
C ASN A 440 13.22 -15.44 5.52
N TRP A 441 13.52 -15.65 4.22
CA TRP A 441 12.53 -15.88 3.17
C TRP A 441 11.54 -17.01 3.47
N TRP A 442 12.00 -18.06 4.16
CA TRP A 442 11.20 -19.24 4.49
C TRP A 442 10.04 -18.91 5.46
N THR A 443 10.19 -17.87 6.29
CA THR A 443 9.11 -17.42 7.18
C THR A 443 7.92 -16.87 6.40
N ASN A 444 8.18 -16.25 5.25
CA ASN A 444 7.16 -15.78 4.32
C ASN A 444 6.46 -16.95 3.61
N MET A 445 7.22 -17.98 3.19
CA MET A 445 6.67 -19.16 2.54
C MET A 445 5.75 -19.96 3.46
N LEU A 446 6.08 -20.00 4.76
CA LEU A 446 5.28 -20.67 5.81
C LEU A 446 4.21 -19.76 6.43
N TYR A 447 4.17 -18.48 6.08
CA TYR A 447 3.24 -17.49 6.64
C TYR A 447 3.35 -17.34 8.17
N ILE A 448 4.59 -17.27 8.69
CA ILE A 448 4.91 -17.10 10.11
C ILE A 448 5.85 -15.93 10.38
N ASN A 449 6.12 -15.08 9.39
CA ASN A 449 7.02 -13.95 9.50
C ASN A 449 6.54 -12.86 10.48
N ASN A 450 5.26 -12.86 10.89
CA ASN A 450 4.74 -12.02 11.96
C ASN A 450 4.95 -12.59 13.38
N LEU A 451 5.45 -13.82 13.50
CA LEU A 451 5.68 -14.52 14.76
C LEU A 451 7.16 -14.82 15.02
N VAL A 452 7.94 -15.04 13.95
CA VAL A 452 9.32 -15.49 14.00
C VAL A 452 10.21 -14.45 13.34
N HIS A 453 11.31 -14.06 14.00
CA HIS A 453 12.27 -13.08 13.51
C HIS A 453 11.63 -11.75 13.10
N VAL A 454 10.73 -11.23 13.95
CA VAL A 454 9.94 -10.02 13.68
C VAL A 454 10.80 -8.79 13.40
N ASP A 455 11.95 -8.68 14.05
CA ASP A 455 12.95 -7.64 13.89
C ASP A 455 13.68 -7.69 12.53
N LYS A 456 13.71 -8.88 11.90
CA LYS A 456 14.41 -9.16 10.64
C LYS A 456 13.48 -9.73 9.56
N MET A 457 12.27 -9.21 9.49
CA MET A 457 11.30 -9.67 8.49
C MET A 457 11.75 -9.37 7.07
N CYS A 458 11.78 -10.42 6.24
CA CYS A 458 11.84 -10.23 4.79
C CYS A 458 10.53 -9.63 4.29
N LEU A 459 10.57 -8.53 3.55
CA LEU A 459 9.39 -7.79 3.09
C LEU A 459 8.43 -7.52 4.26
N SER A 460 8.80 -6.60 5.15
CA SER A 460 8.09 -6.33 6.41
C SER A 460 6.57 -6.16 6.25
N HIS A 461 6.09 -5.58 5.16
CA HIS A 461 4.66 -5.40 4.89
C HIS A 461 3.91 -6.74 4.65
N SER A 462 4.62 -7.84 4.34
CA SER A 462 4.02 -9.16 4.09
C SER A 462 3.45 -9.84 5.34
N TRP A 463 3.64 -9.27 6.55
CA TRP A 463 3.00 -9.72 7.79
C TRP A 463 1.48 -9.88 7.65
N TYR A 464 0.85 -9.03 6.81
CA TYR A 464 -0.59 -9.10 6.52
C TYR A 464 -0.98 -10.45 5.90
N LEU A 465 -0.19 -10.96 4.94
CA LEU A 465 -0.45 -12.26 4.31
C LEU A 465 -0.32 -13.41 5.31
N ALA A 466 0.65 -13.33 6.23
CA ALA A 466 0.79 -14.31 7.30
C ALA A 466 -0.43 -14.32 8.21
N SER A 467 -0.85 -13.14 8.70
CA SER A 467 -2.04 -13.01 9.54
C SER A 467 -3.31 -13.49 8.84
N ASP A 468 -3.49 -13.17 7.56
CA ASP A 468 -4.64 -13.58 6.74
C ASP A 468 -4.66 -15.10 6.53
N MET A 469 -3.50 -15.72 6.25
CA MET A 469 -3.38 -17.17 6.11
C MET A 469 -3.65 -17.89 7.44
N GLN A 470 -3.15 -17.36 8.55
CA GLN A 470 -3.40 -17.92 9.89
C GLN A 470 -4.89 -17.88 10.24
N MET A 471 -5.59 -16.76 10.01
CA MET A 471 -7.05 -16.67 10.19
C MET A 471 -7.79 -17.66 9.29
N PHE A 472 -7.33 -17.83 8.05
CA PHE A 472 -7.90 -18.78 7.10
C PHE A 472 -7.75 -20.24 7.57
N LEU A 473 -6.63 -20.60 8.22
CA LEU A 473 -6.44 -21.94 8.79
C LEU A 473 -7.45 -22.26 9.89
N PHE A 474 -7.87 -21.27 10.67
CA PHE A 474 -8.88 -21.41 11.72
C PHE A 474 -10.33 -21.30 11.20
N ALA A 475 -10.53 -20.71 10.03
CA ALA A 475 -11.86 -20.47 9.48
C ALA A 475 -12.76 -21.72 9.40
N PRO A 476 -12.31 -22.91 8.95
CA PRO A 476 -13.16 -24.10 8.87
C PRO A 476 -13.83 -24.48 10.20
N ILE A 477 -13.20 -24.24 11.34
CA ILE A 477 -13.77 -24.51 12.66
C ILE A 477 -15.07 -23.70 12.84
N ILE A 478 -15.02 -22.41 12.55
CA ILE A 478 -16.19 -21.52 12.65
C ILE A 478 -17.23 -21.87 11.58
N LEU A 479 -16.80 -22.15 10.35
CA LEU A 479 -17.67 -22.40 9.21
C LEU A 479 -18.47 -23.70 9.36
N PHE A 480 -17.83 -24.78 9.83
CA PHE A 480 -18.54 -26.02 10.11
C PHE A 480 -19.49 -25.91 11.31
N ALA A 481 -19.09 -25.17 12.34
CA ALA A 481 -19.96 -24.86 13.46
C ALA A 481 -21.21 -24.07 12.99
N LEU A 482 -21.04 -23.09 12.10
CA LEU A 482 -22.17 -22.32 11.52
C LEU A 482 -23.10 -23.20 10.67
N LEU A 483 -22.57 -24.18 9.91
CA LEU A 483 -23.38 -25.09 9.10
C LEU A 483 -24.18 -26.08 9.97
N ARG A 484 -23.54 -26.68 10.95
CA ARG A 484 -24.14 -27.81 11.71
C ARG A 484 -24.89 -27.35 12.95
N TYR A 485 -24.35 -26.36 13.65
CA TYR A 485 -24.89 -25.82 14.91
C TYR A 485 -24.83 -24.30 14.89
N PRO A 486 -25.72 -23.60 14.18
CA PRO A 486 -25.62 -22.14 13.94
C PRO A 486 -25.42 -21.31 15.19
N LYS A 487 -26.12 -21.64 16.28
CA LYS A 487 -25.97 -20.92 17.57
C LYS A 487 -24.54 -21.03 18.13
N ILE A 488 -23.96 -22.25 18.04
CA ILE A 488 -22.57 -22.49 18.49
C ILE A 488 -21.59 -21.75 17.57
N GLY A 489 -21.82 -21.78 16.24
CA GLY A 489 -20.97 -21.08 15.30
C GLY A 489 -20.97 -19.56 15.53
N ILE A 490 -22.13 -18.97 15.77
CA ILE A 490 -22.26 -17.55 16.14
C ILE A 490 -21.55 -17.28 17.47
N LEU A 491 -21.72 -18.14 18.47
CA LEU A 491 -21.05 -17.98 19.77
C LEU A 491 -19.52 -18.03 19.63
N ILE A 492 -18.96 -19.00 18.90
CA ILE A 492 -17.51 -19.10 18.64
C ILE A 492 -17.01 -17.84 17.92
N ASN A 493 -17.70 -17.39 16.86
CA ASN A 493 -17.33 -16.20 16.12
C ASN A 493 -17.34 -14.94 17.01
N THR A 494 -18.37 -14.80 17.85
CA THR A 494 -18.46 -13.69 18.82
C THR A 494 -17.39 -13.79 19.90
N ALA A 495 -17.09 -15.00 20.39
CA ALA A 495 -16.02 -15.22 21.36
C ALA A 495 -14.65 -14.82 20.78
N CYS A 496 -14.37 -15.10 19.50
CA CYS A 496 -13.16 -14.62 18.84
C CYS A 496 -13.06 -13.09 18.82
N ILE A 497 -14.17 -12.38 18.59
CA ILE A 497 -14.22 -10.91 18.64
C ILE A 497 -13.88 -10.43 20.05
N VAL A 498 -14.54 -10.99 21.08
CA VAL A 498 -14.35 -10.57 22.48
C VAL A 498 -12.92 -10.88 22.96
N VAL A 499 -12.40 -12.06 22.65
CA VAL A 499 -11.02 -12.45 23.01
C VAL A 499 -10.01 -11.50 22.36
N SER A 500 -10.16 -11.23 21.07
CA SER A 500 -9.28 -10.29 20.35
C SER A 500 -9.33 -8.87 20.95
N LEU A 501 -10.53 -8.40 21.30
CA LEU A 501 -10.74 -7.12 21.98
C LEU A 501 -10.02 -7.08 23.33
N VAL A 502 -10.23 -8.08 24.20
CA VAL A 502 -9.66 -8.15 25.55
C VAL A 502 -8.14 -8.22 25.49
N ILE A 503 -7.58 -9.11 24.66
CA ILE A 503 -6.12 -9.25 24.51
C ILE A 503 -5.51 -7.92 24.10
N ARG A 504 -6.07 -7.27 23.07
CA ARG A 504 -5.55 -6.01 22.57
C ARG A 504 -5.61 -4.89 23.61
N MET A 505 -6.72 -4.78 24.34
CA MET A 505 -6.84 -3.81 25.44
C MET A 505 -5.84 -4.10 26.56
N THR A 506 -5.73 -5.36 26.97
CA THR A 506 -4.80 -5.76 28.06
C THR A 506 -3.37 -5.43 27.70
N ILE A 507 -2.90 -5.80 26.50
CA ILE A 507 -1.53 -5.50 26.07
C ILE A 507 -1.29 -3.98 26.02
N THR A 508 -2.27 -3.20 25.51
CA THR A 508 -2.15 -1.74 25.46
C THR A 508 -2.06 -1.12 26.87
N ILE A 509 -2.87 -1.61 27.82
CA ILE A 509 -2.89 -1.10 29.21
C ILE A 509 -1.62 -1.46 29.96
N VAL A 510 -1.19 -2.74 29.88
CA VAL A 510 -0.04 -3.25 30.65
C VAL A 510 1.27 -2.59 30.18
N ASN A 511 1.46 -2.43 28.89
CA ASN A 511 2.70 -1.88 28.34
C ASN A 511 2.66 -0.36 28.12
N ASP A 512 1.53 0.29 28.41
CA ASP A 512 1.29 1.72 28.17
C ASP A 512 1.62 2.11 26.71
N TYR A 513 1.04 1.35 25.73
CA TYR A 513 1.28 1.57 24.32
C TYR A 513 0.47 2.74 23.77
N PRO A 514 0.97 3.39 22.69
CA PRO A 514 0.25 4.46 22.01
C PRO A 514 -1.03 3.96 21.32
N PRO A 515 -1.97 4.85 20.98
CA PRO A 515 -3.24 4.46 20.34
C PRO A 515 -3.03 3.86 18.94
N TYR A 516 -2.01 4.33 18.24
CA TYR A 516 -1.59 3.84 16.90
C TYR A 516 -0.10 4.12 16.68
N GLY A 517 0.50 3.48 15.66
CA GLY A 517 1.92 3.70 15.33
C GLY A 517 2.10 5.03 14.62
N HIS A 518 2.67 6.02 15.30
CA HIS A 518 3.02 7.33 14.76
C HIS A 518 4.38 7.78 15.29
N PHE A 519 5.16 8.52 14.50
CA PHE A 519 6.54 8.93 14.83
C PHE A 519 6.70 9.75 16.11
N GLY A 520 5.62 10.35 16.61
CA GLY A 520 5.65 11.15 17.86
C GLY A 520 5.44 10.34 19.13
N PHE A 521 5.20 9.02 19.05
CA PHE A 521 4.94 8.20 20.23
C PHE A 521 6.12 7.32 20.60
N ASP A 522 6.32 7.09 21.91
CA ASP A 522 7.24 6.07 22.41
C ASP A 522 6.74 4.68 22.10
N LYS A 523 7.64 3.71 22.15
CA LYS A 523 7.33 2.29 22.01
C LYS A 523 6.58 1.93 20.72
N VAL A 524 6.81 2.70 19.62
CA VAL A 524 6.14 2.43 18.33
C VAL A 524 6.60 1.10 17.74
N ASN A 525 7.88 0.77 17.90
CA ASN A 525 8.43 -0.49 17.40
C ASN A 525 7.86 -1.69 18.17
N GLU A 526 7.78 -1.59 19.50
CA GLU A 526 7.19 -2.60 20.36
C GLU A 526 5.69 -2.74 20.07
N PHE A 527 4.96 -1.61 19.94
CA PHE A 527 3.56 -1.60 19.52
C PHE A 527 3.38 -2.30 18.17
N PHE A 528 4.29 -2.08 17.21
CA PHE A 528 4.23 -2.74 15.91
C PHE A 528 4.38 -4.25 16.07
N GLY A 529 5.35 -4.73 16.85
CA GLY A 529 5.60 -6.15 17.09
C GLY A 529 4.49 -6.85 17.89
N ASP A 530 4.01 -6.23 18.98
CA ASP A 530 3.12 -6.87 19.95
C ASP A 530 1.63 -6.75 19.63
N ILE A 531 1.23 -5.70 18.92
CA ILE A 531 -0.18 -5.42 18.61
C ILE A 531 -0.45 -5.37 17.12
N TYR A 532 0.36 -4.59 16.37
CA TYR A 532 0.00 -4.19 15.02
C TYR A 532 -0.02 -5.36 14.04
N ILE A 533 0.99 -6.26 14.09
CA ILE A 533 1.13 -7.39 13.17
C ILE A 533 0.53 -8.68 13.70
N GLN A 534 0.11 -8.71 14.97
CA GLN A 534 -0.33 -9.94 15.62
C GLN A 534 -1.74 -10.36 15.21
N THR A 535 -1.88 -11.60 14.78
CA THR A 535 -3.13 -12.16 14.25
C THR A 535 -4.27 -12.11 15.26
N TYR A 536 -3.97 -12.42 16.54
CA TYR A 536 -4.96 -12.39 17.62
C TYR A 536 -5.50 -10.97 17.90
N CYS A 537 -4.75 -9.91 17.55
CA CYS A 537 -5.20 -8.52 17.64
C CYS A 537 -6.00 -8.06 16.40
N ARG A 538 -6.02 -8.85 15.33
CA ARG A 538 -6.61 -8.51 14.02
C ARG A 538 -7.81 -9.35 13.62
N MET A 539 -8.28 -10.27 14.47
CA MET A 539 -9.39 -11.17 14.13
C MET A 539 -10.75 -10.46 13.99
N ILE A 540 -10.95 -9.31 14.63
CA ILE A 540 -12.25 -8.62 14.69
C ILE A 540 -12.84 -8.38 13.29
N PRO A 541 -12.17 -7.70 12.35
CA PRO A 541 -12.73 -7.47 11.02
C PRO A 541 -13.04 -8.75 10.25
N TYR A 542 -12.20 -9.78 10.38
CA TYR A 542 -12.39 -11.07 9.74
C TYR A 542 -13.69 -11.76 10.22
N CYS A 543 -13.93 -11.73 11.52
CA CYS A 543 -15.14 -12.28 12.13
C CYS A 543 -16.40 -11.50 11.72
N PHE A 544 -16.33 -10.18 11.56
CA PHE A 544 -17.44 -9.38 11.01
C PHE A 544 -17.75 -9.76 9.56
N GLY A 545 -16.73 -10.05 8.76
CA GLY A 545 -16.90 -10.56 7.39
C GLY A 545 -17.61 -11.92 7.36
N ILE A 546 -17.23 -12.86 8.25
CA ILE A 546 -17.92 -14.15 8.42
C ILE A 546 -19.39 -13.91 8.78
N PHE A 547 -19.64 -13.02 9.75
CA PHE A 547 -20.99 -12.71 10.22
C PHE A 547 -21.88 -12.18 9.09
N LEU A 548 -21.41 -11.21 8.29
CA LEU A 548 -22.17 -10.68 7.16
C LEU A 548 -22.48 -11.75 6.11
N ALA A 549 -21.50 -12.59 5.76
CA ALA A 549 -21.70 -13.66 4.78
C ALA A 549 -22.75 -14.70 5.27
N TYR A 550 -22.69 -15.05 6.56
CA TYR A 550 -23.68 -15.93 7.18
C TYR A 550 -25.08 -15.29 7.21
N TYR A 551 -25.17 -13.99 7.55
CA TYR A 551 -26.43 -13.25 7.58
C TYR A 551 -27.11 -13.23 6.21
N LEU A 552 -26.35 -12.88 5.15
CA LEU A 552 -26.86 -12.85 3.78
C LEU A 552 -27.28 -14.23 3.27
N LYS A 553 -26.57 -15.30 3.66
CA LYS A 553 -26.99 -16.69 3.34
C LYS A 553 -28.29 -17.07 4.02
N THR A 554 -28.55 -16.57 5.24
CA THR A 554 -29.72 -16.95 6.04
C THR A 554 -30.98 -16.17 5.66
N TYR A 555 -30.82 -14.86 5.39
CA TYR A 555 -31.94 -13.95 5.16
C TYR A 555 -32.10 -13.51 3.70
N GLY A 556 -31.18 -13.91 2.81
CA GLY A 556 -31.23 -13.55 1.40
C GLY A 556 -30.72 -12.12 1.14
N TYR A 557 -30.86 -11.71 -0.12
CA TYR A 557 -30.41 -10.40 -0.61
C TYR A 557 -31.54 -9.39 -0.75
N ASP A 558 -32.78 -9.81 -0.78
CA ASP A 558 -33.97 -8.99 -1.07
C ASP A 558 -34.45 -8.24 0.19
N ILE A 559 -33.54 -7.67 0.94
CA ILE A 559 -33.82 -6.92 2.16
C ILE A 559 -34.04 -5.46 1.81
N VAL A 560 -35.28 -4.98 1.90
CA VAL A 560 -35.63 -3.59 1.64
C VAL A 560 -35.61 -2.79 2.94
N LEU A 561 -34.75 -1.80 3.02
CA LEU A 561 -34.64 -0.87 4.15
C LEU A 561 -35.61 0.32 3.96
N THR A 562 -36.23 0.75 5.05
CA THR A 562 -36.99 2.00 5.07
C THR A 562 -36.07 3.21 4.91
N ASN A 563 -36.61 4.35 4.46
CA ASN A 563 -35.83 5.57 4.30
C ASN A 563 -35.18 6.04 5.64
N TRP A 564 -35.85 5.85 6.75
CA TRP A 564 -35.32 6.17 8.07
C TRP A 564 -34.15 5.27 8.47
N GLN A 565 -34.23 3.96 8.20
CA GLN A 565 -33.13 3.04 8.45
C GLN A 565 -31.91 3.38 7.60
N LYS A 566 -32.10 3.72 6.31
CA LYS A 566 -31.02 4.19 5.42
C LYS A 566 -30.40 5.48 5.96
N PHE A 567 -31.23 6.45 6.38
CA PHE A 567 -30.77 7.72 6.90
C PHE A 567 -29.91 7.55 8.16
N PHE A 568 -30.43 6.86 9.17
CA PHE A 568 -29.69 6.66 10.41
C PHE A 568 -28.45 5.78 10.21
N GLY A 569 -28.53 4.75 9.38
CA GLY A 569 -27.38 3.91 9.05
C GLY A 569 -26.25 4.72 8.42
N TRP A 570 -26.56 5.56 7.42
CA TRP A 570 -25.55 6.44 6.81
C TRP A 570 -25.06 7.55 7.74
N ALA A 571 -25.92 8.11 8.58
CA ALA A 571 -25.54 9.13 9.55
C ALA A 571 -24.53 8.56 10.58
N ILE A 572 -24.83 7.39 11.13
CA ILE A 572 -23.93 6.68 12.06
C ILE A 572 -22.62 6.34 11.37
N ASP A 573 -22.67 5.79 10.16
CA ASP A 573 -21.51 5.38 9.40
C ASP A 573 -20.59 6.56 9.08
N ALA A 574 -21.15 7.69 8.63
CA ALA A 574 -20.41 8.92 8.38
C ALA A 574 -19.73 9.45 9.64
N VAL A 575 -20.42 9.47 10.79
CA VAL A 575 -19.85 9.89 12.06
C VAL A 575 -18.69 8.96 12.47
N VAL A 576 -18.91 7.65 12.41
CA VAL A 576 -17.89 6.65 12.77
C VAL A 576 -16.66 6.79 11.89
N ILE A 577 -16.82 6.84 10.57
CA ILE A 577 -15.69 6.98 9.62
C ILE A 577 -14.95 8.30 9.87
N THR A 578 -15.66 9.41 10.04
CA THR A 578 -15.03 10.73 10.28
C THR A 578 -14.27 10.74 11.61
N CYS A 579 -14.86 10.19 12.67
CA CYS A 579 -14.20 10.08 13.96
C CYS A 579 -12.94 9.22 13.90
N LEU A 580 -12.98 8.08 13.20
CA LEU A 580 -11.84 7.17 13.10
C LEU A 580 -10.74 7.70 12.19
N LEU A 581 -11.08 8.31 11.06
CA LEU A 581 -10.08 8.80 10.09
C LEU A 581 -9.48 10.15 10.47
N SER A 582 -10.20 11.00 11.17
CA SER A 582 -9.74 12.37 11.47
C SER A 582 -9.94 12.77 12.95
N GLY A 583 -11.07 12.44 13.55
CA GLY A 583 -11.41 12.90 14.90
C GLY A 583 -10.44 12.38 15.96
N PHE A 584 -10.21 11.08 16.03
CA PHE A 584 -9.27 10.52 17.02
C PHE A 584 -7.80 10.88 16.75
N PRO A 585 -7.27 10.84 15.52
CA PRO A 585 -5.92 11.34 15.26
C PRO A 585 -5.72 12.78 15.75
N ILE A 586 -6.63 13.69 15.41
CA ILE A 586 -6.57 15.08 15.88
C ILE A 586 -6.70 15.15 17.42
N TYR A 587 -7.63 14.38 18.00
CA TYR A 587 -7.82 14.34 19.45
C TYR A 587 -6.54 13.91 20.19
N PHE A 588 -5.87 12.85 19.74
CA PHE A 588 -4.63 12.39 20.39
C PHE A 588 -3.47 13.36 20.22
N THR A 589 -3.47 14.14 19.14
CA THR A 589 -2.52 15.24 18.96
C THR A 589 -2.74 16.34 20.00
N LEU A 590 -4.00 16.70 20.26
CA LEU A 590 -4.36 17.74 21.24
C LEU A 590 -4.24 17.26 22.70
N TYR A 591 -4.56 15.98 22.94
CA TYR A 591 -4.62 15.39 24.30
C TYR A 591 -3.83 14.08 24.38
N PRO A 592 -2.48 14.11 24.23
CA PRO A 592 -1.66 12.90 24.15
C PRO A 592 -1.68 12.05 25.42
N ASN A 593 -1.97 12.65 26.58
CA ASN A 593 -1.98 11.98 27.89
C ASN A 593 -3.34 11.40 28.30
N SER A 594 -4.32 11.39 27.41
CA SER A 594 -5.66 10.86 27.72
C SER A 594 -5.70 9.33 27.69
N LYS A 595 -5.24 8.66 28.75
CA LYS A 595 -5.17 7.20 28.84
C LYS A 595 -6.50 6.52 28.56
N TRP A 596 -7.61 7.06 29.06
CA TRP A 596 -8.94 6.50 28.82
C TRP A 596 -9.32 6.51 27.35
N ALA A 597 -9.01 7.59 26.63
CA ALA A 597 -9.26 7.64 25.19
C ALA A 597 -8.39 6.65 24.42
N VAL A 598 -7.13 6.47 24.83
CA VAL A 598 -6.22 5.46 24.24
C VAL A 598 -6.80 4.06 24.44
N TYR A 599 -7.24 3.71 25.65
CA TYR A 599 -7.80 2.40 25.96
C TYR A 599 -9.11 2.15 25.20
N PHE A 600 -10.00 3.15 25.15
CA PHE A 600 -11.23 3.08 24.36
C PHE A 600 -10.92 2.87 22.86
N TYR A 601 -10.02 3.67 22.32
CA TYR A 601 -9.62 3.55 20.91
C TYR A 601 -8.97 2.20 20.62
N ALA A 602 -8.05 1.73 21.47
CA ALA A 602 -7.43 0.42 21.33
C ALA A 602 -8.47 -0.71 21.33
N GLY A 603 -9.49 -0.65 22.17
CA GLY A 603 -10.56 -1.63 22.23
C GLY A 603 -11.49 -1.55 21.02
N PHE A 604 -12.15 -0.42 20.85
CA PHE A 604 -13.35 -0.33 20.02
C PHE A 604 -13.11 0.13 18.57
N SER A 605 -11.95 0.70 18.24
CA SER A 605 -11.70 1.24 16.89
C SER A 605 -11.90 0.19 15.78
N LYS A 606 -11.49 -1.07 16.02
CA LYS A 606 -11.64 -2.15 15.04
C LYS A 606 -13.10 -2.62 14.89
N ILE A 607 -13.85 -2.63 15.98
CA ILE A 607 -15.28 -2.95 15.98
C ILE A 607 -16.04 -1.89 15.19
N LEU A 608 -15.78 -0.60 15.49
CA LEU A 608 -16.43 0.51 14.81
C LEU A 608 -16.13 0.52 13.31
N TRP A 609 -14.86 0.35 12.92
CA TRP A 609 -14.49 0.25 11.50
C TRP A 609 -15.14 -0.94 10.80
N SER A 610 -15.13 -2.12 11.45
CA SER A 610 -15.73 -3.32 10.90
C SER A 610 -17.25 -3.16 10.75
N GLY A 611 -17.92 -2.48 11.69
CA GLY A 611 -19.33 -2.13 11.60
C GLY A 611 -19.64 -1.20 10.44
N ALA A 612 -18.78 -0.19 10.21
CA ALA A 612 -18.90 0.70 9.06
C ALA A 612 -18.74 -0.07 7.74
N MET A 613 -17.74 -0.92 7.61
CA MET A 613 -17.56 -1.76 6.42
C MET A 613 -18.71 -2.74 6.21
N LEU A 614 -19.24 -3.29 7.29
CA LEU A 614 -20.44 -4.16 7.24
C LEU A 614 -21.63 -3.40 6.66
N TRP A 615 -21.90 -2.17 7.15
CA TRP A 615 -22.98 -1.34 6.64
C TRP A 615 -22.82 -1.05 5.15
N ILE A 616 -21.67 -0.55 4.72
CA ILE A 616 -21.37 -0.20 3.33
C ILE A 616 -21.60 -1.41 2.40
N ILE A 617 -21.01 -2.57 2.73
CA ILE A 617 -21.12 -3.76 1.90
C ILE A 617 -22.54 -4.29 1.91
N PHE A 618 -23.22 -4.32 3.07
CA PHE A 618 -24.59 -4.76 3.21
C PHE A 618 -25.56 -3.96 2.33
N VAL A 619 -25.52 -2.62 2.38
CA VAL A 619 -26.43 -1.79 1.57
C VAL A 619 -26.11 -1.84 0.07
N CYS A 620 -24.87 -2.11 -0.32
CA CYS A 620 -24.50 -2.35 -1.71
C CYS A 620 -25.06 -3.67 -2.23
N VAL A 621 -24.89 -4.74 -1.46
CA VAL A 621 -25.28 -6.10 -1.86
C VAL A 621 -26.80 -6.28 -1.87
N THR A 622 -27.51 -5.65 -0.93
CA THR A 622 -28.99 -5.68 -0.85
C THR A 622 -29.68 -4.63 -1.74
N ALA A 623 -28.97 -4.06 -2.70
CA ALA A 623 -29.46 -3.02 -3.63
C ALA A 623 -30.09 -1.78 -2.97
N ASN A 624 -29.86 -1.55 -1.68
CA ASN A 624 -30.32 -0.37 -0.95
C ASN A 624 -29.50 0.90 -1.26
N ALA A 625 -28.28 0.76 -1.83
CA ALA A 625 -27.40 1.85 -2.26
C ALA A 625 -26.95 1.65 -3.72
N LYS A 626 -27.92 1.70 -4.67
CA LYS A 626 -27.67 1.40 -6.09
C LYS A 626 -26.57 2.26 -6.71
N LEU A 627 -26.52 3.57 -6.40
CA LEU A 627 -25.52 4.48 -6.95
C LEU A 627 -24.11 4.13 -6.46
N LEU A 628 -23.95 3.89 -5.15
CA LEU A 628 -22.66 3.48 -4.56
C LEU A 628 -22.21 2.13 -5.12
N ASN A 629 -23.12 1.17 -5.20
CA ASN A 629 -22.83 -0.14 -5.77
C ASN A 629 -22.40 -0.03 -7.24
N SER A 630 -23.10 0.78 -8.06
CA SER A 630 -22.73 1.01 -9.47
C SER A 630 -21.36 1.64 -9.59
N PHE A 631 -21.02 2.61 -8.74
CA PHE A 631 -19.71 3.24 -8.70
C PHE A 631 -18.61 2.24 -8.34
N LEU A 632 -18.76 1.52 -7.23
CA LEU A 632 -17.77 0.56 -6.75
C LEU A 632 -17.61 -0.67 -7.64
N SER A 633 -18.64 -0.98 -8.46
CA SER A 633 -18.66 -2.10 -9.40
C SER A 633 -18.32 -1.69 -10.84
N CYS A 634 -17.86 -0.45 -11.07
CA CYS A 634 -17.58 0.02 -12.42
C CYS A 634 -16.45 -0.78 -13.08
N LYS A 635 -16.45 -0.81 -14.42
CA LYS A 635 -15.48 -1.58 -15.23
C LYS A 635 -14.03 -1.25 -14.89
N LEU A 636 -13.73 0.01 -14.60
CA LEU A 636 -12.39 0.47 -14.21
C LEU A 636 -11.92 -0.24 -12.92
N PHE A 637 -12.75 -0.22 -11.87
CA PHE A 637 -12.40 -0.90 -10.61
C PHE A 637 -12.30 -2.42 -10.79
N THR A 638 -13.13 -3.02 -11.64
CA THR A 638 -13.03 -4.44 -11.94
C THR A 638 -11.69 -4.79 -12.59
N MET A 639 -11.19 -3.98 -13.53
CA MET A 639 -9.87 -4.16 -14.13
C MET A 639 -8.74 -3.92 -13.11
N LEU A 640 -8.77 -2.78 -12.41
CA LEU A 640 -7.73 -2.43 -11.45
C LEU A 640 -7.65 -3.42 -10.27
N SER A 641 -8.78 -4.00 -9.85
CA SER A 641 -8.79 -5.00 -8.77
C SER A 641 -7.95 -6.25 -9.06
N LYS A 642 -7.67 -6.53 -10.35
CA LYS A 642 -6.86 -7.69 -10.77
C LYS A 642 -5.37 -7.50 -10.55
N ILE A 643 -4.88 -6.26 -10.48
CA ILE A 643 -3.46 -5.96 -10.22
C ILE A 643 -3.16 -5.69 -8.74
N THR A 644 -4.17 -5.59 -7.88
CA THR A 644 -4.00 -5.14 -6.49
C THR A 644 -3.10 -6.03 -5.67
N TYR A 645 -3.05 -7.34 -5.93
CA TYR A 645 -2.18 -8.26 -5.20
C TYR A 645 -0.70 -8.04 -5.55
N CYS A 646 -0.36 -8.01 -6.84
CA CYS A 646 1.00 -7.70 -7.27
C CYS A 646 1.41 -6.27 -6.86
N LEU A 647 0.50 -5.28 -6.95
CA LEU A 647 0.74 -3.91 -6.50
C LEU A 647 1.07 -3.86 -5.01
N TYR A 648 0.31 -4.59 -4.19
CA TYR A 648 0.57 -4.69 -2.75
C TYR A 648 1.96 -5.28 -2.46
N LEU A 649 2.42 -6.26 -3.22
CA LEU A 649 3.74 -6.87 -3.00
C LEU A 649 4.90 -5.97 -3.46
N ILE A 650 4.74 -5.23 -4.55
CA ILE A 650 5.82 -4.53 -5.24
C ILE A 650 6.06 -3.11 -4.70
N HIS A 651 5.01 -2.37 -4.32
CA HIS A 651 5.14 -0.94 -4.02
C HIS A 651 6.15 -0.57 -2.91
N PRO A 652 6.34 -1.36 -1.81
CA PRO A 652 7.34 -1.00 -0.81
C PRO A 652 8.76 -1.11 -1.36
N CYS A 653 8.99 -2.08 -2.26
CA CYS A 653 10.28 -2.26 -2.90
C CYS A 653 10.63 -1.04 -3.78
N VAL A 654 9.64 -0.53 -4.51
CA VAL A 654 9.77 0.70 -5.30
C VAL A 654 10.06 1.91 -4.41
N ILE A 655 9.42 2.00 -3.23
CA ILE A 655 9.71 3.06 -2.26
C ILE A 655 11.18 2.98 -1.81
N TYR A 656 11.65 1.82 -1.37
CA TYR A 656 13.04 1.66 -0.93
C TYR A 656 14.06 1.89 -2.06
N GLN A 657 13.75 1.46 -3.29
CA GLN A 657 14.58 1.76 -4.45
C GLN A 657 14.68 3.27 -4.68
N TYR A 658 13.56 3.98 -4.63
CA TYR A 658 13.55 5.43 -4.77
C TYR A 658 14.38 6.10 -3.68
N LEU A 659 14.17 5.73 -2.41
CA LEU A 659 14.86 6.32 -1.26
C LEU A 659 16.38 6.05 -1.29
N GLY A 660 16.78 4.84 -1.66
CA GLY A 660 18.20 4.47 -1.75
C GLY A 660 18.95 5.14 -2.89
N ASN A 661 18.24 5.63 -3.92
CA ASN A 661 18.82 6.37 -5.04
C ASN A 661 18.74 7.90 -4.90
N LEU A 662 18.15 8.40 -3.80
CA LEU A 662 18.14 9.84 -3.55
C LEU A 662 19.57 10.36 -3.39
N GLN A 663 19.92 11.43 -4.12
CA GLN A 663 21.23 12.07 -4.04
C GLN A 663 21.26 13.19 -3.00
N ASP A 664 20.11 13.72 -2.61
CA ASP A 664 19.97 14.79 -1.62
C ASP A 664 18.66 14.66 -0.85
N THR A 665 18.42 15.51 0.14
CA THR A 665 17.21 15.53 0.97
C THR A 665 16.01 16.02 0.17
N ILE A 666 14.82 15.54 0.57
CA ILE A 666 13.54 15.88 -0.05
C ILE A 666 13.04 17.22 0.52
N VAL A 667 12.66 18.14 -0.34
CA VAL A 667 11.97 19.37 0.08
C VAL A 667 10.54 19.03 0.47
N PHE A 668 10.20 19.21 1.76
CA PHE A 668 8.84 18.97 2.23
C PHE A 668 7.89 20.07 1.74
N SER A 669 6.92 19.66 0.92
CA SER A 669 5.73 20.45 0.56
C SER A 669 4.55 19.51 0.28
N HIS A 670 3.33 20.03 0.38
CA HIS A 670 2.14 19.24 0.03
C HIS A 670 2.18 18.75 -1.42
N VAL A 671 2.64 19.61 -2.33
CA VAL A 671 2.74 19.28 -3.76
C VAL A 671 3.76 18.17 -3.98
N ASN A 672 4.97 18.29 -3.40
CA ASN A 672 6.01 17.27 -3.53
C ASN A 672 5.57 15.92 -2.94
N THR A 673 4.81 15.95 -1.84
CA THR A 673 4.25 14.72 -1.24
C THR A 673 3.26 14.04 -2.19
N ILE A 674 2.38 14.82 -2.86
CA ILE A 674 1.43 14.30 -3.84
C ILE A 674 2.15 13.76 -5.08
N ILE A 675 3.17 14.48 -5.58
CA ILE A 675 3.97 14.03 -6.72
C ILE A 675 4.68 12.72 -6.38
N LEU A 676 5.33 12.63 -5.23
CA LEU A 676 6.00 11.43 -4.79
C LEU A 676 5.04 10.24 -4.70
N PHE A 677 3.91 10.41 -4.02
CA PHE A 677 2.87 9.39 -3.91
C PHE A 677 2.39 8.93 -5.29
N THR A 678 2.06 9.88 -6.18
CA THR A 678 1.53 9.58 -7.52
C THR A 678 2.57 8.84 -8.36
N SER A 679 3.84 9.25 -8.30
CA SER A 679 4.94 8.61 -9.03
C SER A 679 5.16 7.16 -8.56
N ILE A 680 5.20 6.93 -7.25
CA ILE A 680 5.32 5.59 -6.68
C ILE A 680 4.12 4.71 -7.07
N LEU A 681 2.89 5.25 -6.99
CA LEU A 681 1.68 4.53 -7.35
C LEU A 681 1.67 4.12 -8.82
N ILE A 682 2.01 5.03 -9.74
CA ILE A 682 2.03 4.75 -11.18
C ILE A 682 3.11 3.73 -11.51
N TYR A 683 4.35 3.94 -11.04
CA TYR A 683 5.46 3.04 -11.34
C TYR A 683 5.23 1.63 -10.78
N SER A 684 4.77 1.54 -9.54
CA SER A 684 4.40 0.25 -8.93
C SER A 684 3.24 -0.42 -9.66
N SER A 685 2.25 0.34 -10.16
CA SER A 685 1.11 -0.20 -10.93
C SER A 685 1.54 -0.77 -12.26
N ILE A 686 2.51 -0.16 -12.96
CA ILE A 686 3.06 -0.68 -14.21
C ILE A 686 3.76 -2.02 -13.96
N LEU A 687 4.62 -2.10 -12.96
CA LEU A 687 5.31 -3.34 -12.60
C LEU A 687 4.32 -4.43 -12.16
N ALA A 688 3.32 -4.06 -11.36
CA ALA A 688 2.26 -4.97 -10.93
C ALA A 688 1.43 -5.49 -12.10
N PHE A 689 1.12 -4.66 -13.07
CA PHE A 689 0.42 -5.04 -14.29
C PHE A 689 1.21 -6.09 -15.09
N ILE A 690 2.52 -5.87 -15.28
CA ILE A 690 3.41 -6.82 -15.94
C ILE A 690 3.42 -8.15 -15.16
N ALA A 691 3.65 -8.11 -13.85
CA ALA A 691 3.65 -9.30 -13.00
C ALA A 691 2.31 -10.07 -13.05
N THR A 692 1.20 -9.35 -13.08
CA THR A 692 -0.15 -9.96 -13.17
C THR A 692 -0.33 -10.71 -14.48
N LEU A 693 0.08 -10.14 -15.62
CA LEU A 693 -0.07 -10.79 -16.95
C LEU A 693 0.83 -12.01 -17.12
N PHE A 694 2.08 -11.93 -16.69
CA PHE A 694 3.07 -12.98 -16.90
C PHE A 694 3.02 -14.10 -15.87
N ILE A 695 2.56 -13.80 -14.64
CA ILE A 695 2.71 -14.70 -13.49
C ILE A 695 1.36 -15.01 -12.83
N GLU A 696 0.65 -13.99 -12.33
CA GLU A 696 -0.53 -14.20 -11.46
C GLU A 696 -1.69 -14.87 -12.22
N ILE A 697 -2.05 -14.34 -13.39
CA ILE A 697 -3.17 -14.89 -14.19
C ILE A 697 -2.87 -16.31 -14.67
N PRO A 698 -1.71 -16.66 -15.28
CA PRO A 698 -1.41 -18.02 -15.68
C PRO A 698 -1.42 -19.01 -14.52
N LEU A 699 -0.72 -18.69 -13.43
CA LEU A 699 -0.65 -19.56 -12.25
C LEU A 699 -2.01 -19.74 -11.57
N GLY A 700 -2.86 -18.69 -11.59
CA GLY A 700 -4.22 -18.75 -11.07
C GLY A 700 -5.16 -19.69 -11.82
N LYS A 701 -4.86 -20.03 -13.10
CA LYS A 701 -5.65 -20.96 -13.92
C LYS A 701 -5.26 -22.43 -13.73
N LEU A 702 -4.07 -22.71 -13.23
CA LEU A 702 -3.56 -24.09 -13.08
C LEU A 702 -4.45 -24.99 -12.21
N PRO A 703 -5.00 -24.56 -11.07
CA PRO A 703 -5.88 -25.41 -10.28
C PRO A 703 -7.13 -25.86 -11.04
N ARG A 704 -7.69 -25.01 -11.91
CA ARG A 704 -8.84 -25.36 -12.76
C ARG A 704 -8.44 -26.36 -13.82
N PHE A 705 -7.30 -26.17 -14.43
CA PHE A 705 -6.76 -27.12 -15.40
C PHE A 705 -6.59 -28.54 -14.84
N PHE A 706 -6.13 -28.65 -13.57
CA PHE A 706 -6.00 -29.94 -12.88
C PHE A 706 -7.30 -30.40 -12.16
N ASN A 707 -8.45 -29.73 -12.38
CA ASN A 707 -9.72 -30.03 -11.74
C ASN A 707 -9.63 -30.11 -10.20
N LEU A 708 -8.85 -29.23 -9.61
CA LEU A 708 -8.65 -29.18 -8.16
C LEU A 708 -9.77 -28.37 -7.52
N ASN A 709 -10.80 -29.05 -7.01
CA ASN A 709 -11.89 -28.45 -6.24
C ASN A 709 -11.86 -28.96 -4.81
N TYR A 710 -12.12 -28.08 -3.83
CA TYR A 710 -12.17 -28.43 -2.41
C TYR A 710 -13.55 -28.97 -1.99
N VAL A 711 -14.58 -28.75 -2.80
CA VAL A 711 -15.91 -29.36 -2.63
C VAL A 711 -16.16 -30.22 -3.89
N THR A 712 -16.50 -31.48 -3.65
CA THR A 712 -16.94 -32.42 -4.67
C THR A 712 -18.35 -32.89 -4.35
N TYR A 713 -19.11 -33.29 -5.35
CA TYR A 713 -20.48 -33.77 -5.19
C TYR A 713 -20.51 -35.27 -5.53
N SER A 714 -21.09 -36.10 -4.64
CA SER A 714 -21.37 -37.47 -4.97
C SER A 714 -22.59 -37.49 -5.91
N SER A 715 -22.45 -38.15 -7.07
CA SER A 715 -23.64 -38.45 -7.89
C SER A 715 -24.68 -39.17 -7.03
N PRO A 716 -25.99 -38.87 -7.19
CA PRO A 716 -27.03 -39.68 -6.52
C PRO A 716 -26.77 -41.13 -6.93
N ALA A 717 -26.69 -42.00 -5.92
CA ALA A 717 -26.62 -43.43 -6.18
C ALA A 717 -27.84 -43.78 -7.05
N THR A 718 -27.58 -44.25 -8.27
CA THR A 718 -28.63 -44.85 -9.08
C THR A 718 -29.16 -46.05 -8.28
N ASP A 719 -30.40 -45.97 -7.88
CA ASP A 719 -31.10 -47.03 -7.19
C ASP A 719 -31.05 -48.28 -8.07
N PRO A 720 -30.51 -49.43 -7.62
CA PRO A 720 -30.36 -50.63 -8.44
C PRO A 720 -31.73 -51.26 -8.86
N ASP A 721 -32.83 -50.80 -8.25
CA ASP A 721 -34.16 -51.38 -8.41
C ASP A 721 -35.12 -50.58 -9.31
N GLN A 722 -34.68 -49.57 -10.06
CA GLN A 722 -35.56 -49.00 -11.10
C GLN A 722 -35.52 -49.84 -12.40
N PRO A 723 -36.67 -50.33 -12.88
CA PRO A 723 -36.70 -51.12 -14.14
C PRO A 723 -36.32 -50.21 -15.31
N ARG A 724 -35.32 -50.69 -16.11
CA ARG A 724 -34.87 -50.03 -17.35
C ARG A 724 -36.00 -50.05 -18.37
N HIS A 725 -36.52 -48.90 -18.74
CA HIS A 725 -37.30 -48.74 -19.95
C HIS A 725 -36.38 -48.94 -21.18
N PRO A 726 -36.80 -49.70 -22.24
CA PRO A 726 -35.95 -49.92 -23.40
C PRO A 726 -35.78 -48.68 -24.26
N GLU A 727 -34.53 -48.43 -24.65
CA GLU A 727 -34.17 -47.41 -25.59
C GLU A 727 -34.88 -47.59 -26.92
N GLN A 728 -35.65 -46.61 -27.34
CA GLN A 728 -36.04 -46.42 -28.73
C GLN A 728 -34.91 -45.71 -29.46
N SER A 729 -34.32 -46.45 -30.46
CA SER A 729 -33.42 -45.90 -31.44
C SER A 729 -34.21 -45.03 -32.42
N ASP A 730 -33.94 -43.75 -32.46
CA ASP A 730 -34.24 -42.93 -33.62
C ASP A 730 -33.06 -41.98 -33.93
N SER A 731 -32.48 -42.23 -35.08
CA SER A 731 -31.52 -41.42 -35.78
C SER A 731 -32.23 -40.20 -36.39
N GLU A 732 -31.82 -39.01 -36.05
CA GLU A 732 -31.91 -37.88 -37.00
C GLU A 732 -30.90 -36.78 -36.66
N ASN A 733 -30.12 -36.47 -37.70
CA ASN A 733 -29.14 -35.36 -37.76
C ASN A 733 -29.83 -33.99 -37.68
N VAL A 734 -29.49 -33.16 -36.70
CA VAL A 734 -29.57 -31.70 -36.87
C VAL A 734 -28.33 -31.05 -36.33
N LYS A 735 -27.56 -30.44 -37.27
CA LYS A 735 -26.44 -29.54 -36.95
C LYS A 735 -26.98 -28.26 -36.30
N THR A 736 -26.58 -27.99 -35.06
CA THR A 736 -26.62 -26.64 -34.50
C THR A 736 -25.31 -26.37 -33.78
N SER A 737 -24.69 -25.32 -34.19
CA SER A 737 -23.45 -24.74 -33.64
C SER A 737 -23.65 -24.34 -32.17
N ALA A 738 -22.96 -25.02 -31.27
CA ALA A 738 -22.87 -24.63 -29.85
C ALA A 738 -21.67 -23.71 -29.65
N GLN A 739 -21.91 -22.49 -29.25
CA GLN A 739 -20.92 -21.61 -28.64
C GLN A 739 -20.64 -22.10 -27.22
N ASP A 740 -19.40 -22.56 -27.01
CA ASP A 740 -18.91 -22.88 -25.66
C ASP A 740 -18.77 -21.59 -24.85
N THR A 741 -19.71 -21.38 -23.96
CA THR A 741 -19.53 -20.47 -22.83
C THR A 741 -19.05 -21.29 -21.64
N ASP A 742 -17.88 -20.92 -21.09
CA ASP A 742 -17.32 -21.43 -19.84
C ASP A 742 -18.37 -21.35 -18.71
N GLU A 743 -19.03 -22.45 -18.43
CA GLU A 743 -19.93 -22.61 -17.28
C GLU A 743 -19.11 -22.71 -15.98
N THR A 744 -19.15 -21.64 -15.22
CA THR A 744 -19.00 -21.77 -13.76
C THR A 744 -20.36 -22.17 -13.22
N ASP A 745 -20.50 -23.44 -12.87
CA ASP A 745 -21.71 -24.03 -12.28
C ASP A 745 -22.28 -23.19 -11.14
N ILE A 746 -23.39 -22.53 -11.40
CA ILE A 746 -24.40 -22.20 -10.42
C ILE A 746 -25.74 -22.56 -11.10
N ASP A 747 -26.21 -23.79 -10.87
CA ASP A 747 -27.55 -24.23 -11.25
C ASP A 747 -28.58 -23.36 -10.57
N THR A 748 -29.40 -22.71 -11.36
CA THR A 748 -30.72 -22.21 -10.93
C THR A 748 -31.74 -23.29 -11.25
N GLN A 749 -32.42 -23.77 -10.23
CA GLN A 749 -33.59 -24.61 -10.35
C GLN A 749 -34.73 -23.79 -10.92
N ASP A 750 -35.33 -24.34 -11.96
CA ASP A 750 -36.69 -24.07 -12.43
C ASP A 750 -37.68 -24.32 -11.32
N THR A 751 -38.59 -23.39 -11.12
CA THR A 751 -39.87 -23.62 -10.46
C THR A 751 -40.95 -23.59 -11.53
N ASP A 752 -41.58 -24.74 -11.73
CA ASP A 752 -42.83 -24.91 -12.46
C ASP A 752 -43.88 -23.92 -12.00
N GLU A 753 -44.45 -23.19 -12.92
CA GLU A 753 -45.78 -22.61 -12.77
C GLU A 753 -46.75 -23.18 -13.80
N THR A 754 -47.79 -23.75 -13.26
CA THR A 754 -48.96 -24.34 -13.88
C THR A 754 -49.78 -23.30 -14.63
N ASP A 755 -50.22 -23.72 -15.83
CA ASP A 755 -51.33 -23.21 -16.63
C ASP A 755 -52.61 -22.84 -15.85
N ILE A 756 -53.21 -21.71 -16.20
CA ILE A 756 -54.64 -21.55 -16.32
C ILE A 756 -54.91 -20.55 -17.47
N GLY A 757 -55.60 -21.08 -18.50
CA GLY A 757 -56.09 -20.33 -19.65
C GLY A 757 -57.32 -19.49 -19.37
N THR A 758 -57.61 -18.61 -20.30
CA THR A 758 -58.91 -18.34 -20.96
C THR A 758 -58.74 -17.10 -21.87
N GLN A 759 -58.90 -17.31 -23.14
CA GLN A 759 -59.95 -16.93 -24.07
C GLN A 759 -60.15 -15.44 -24.37
N ASP A 760 -59.91 -15.15 -25.66
CA ASP A 760 -60.70 -14.43 -26.67
C ASP A 760 -61.27 -13.04 -26.38
N THR A 761 -60.99 -12.09 -27.21
CA THR A 761 -61.84 -11.61 -28.32
C THR A 761 -61.21 -10.36 -29.00
N ASP A 762 -61.01 -10.51 -30.26
CA ASP A 762 -61.47 -9.77 -31.46
C ASP A 762 -61.50 -8.23 -31.55
N GLU A 763 -61.02 -7.85 -32.74
CA GLU A 763 -61.51 -6.79 -33.68
C GLU A 763 -61.22 -5.33 -33.29
N THR A 764 -60.81 -4.49 -34.14
CA THR A 764 -60.86 -4.14 -35.57
C THR A 764 -60.11 -2.82 -35.72
N ASP A 765 -59.25 -2.70 -36.67
CA ASP A 765 -59.29 -2.01 -37.96
C ASP A 765 -59.50 -0.47 -38.05
N ILE A 766 -58.80 0.07 -39.07
CA ILE A 766 -58.99 1.37 -39.77
C ILE A 766 -58.17 2.53 -39.23
N GLY A 767 -57.24 3.14 -39.91
CA GLY A 767 -57.02 3.30 -41.34
C GLY A 767 -56.53 4.71 -41.59
N THR A 768 -55.61 4.86 -42.56
CA THR A 768 -55.39 6.06 -43.45
C THR A 768 -55.05 7.38 -42.78
N SER A 769 -54.13 8.18 -43.23
CA SER A 769 -53.43 8.41 -44.48
C SER A 769 -52.76 9.78 -44.37
N ASP A 770 -51.59 9.93 -45.05
CA ASP A 770 -51.15 11.11 -45.80
C ASP A 770 -51.06 12.44 -45.06
N ASP A 771 -50.10 13.32 -45.25
CA ASP A 771 -49.29 13.67 -46.42
C ASP A 771 -48.27 14.79 -46.03
N ASN A 772 -47.15 14.79 -46.71
CA ASN A 772 -46.40 15.92 -47.24
C ASN A 772 -46.00 17.15 -46.41
N GLY A 773 -44.70 17.47 -46.51
CA GLY A 773 -44.33 18.82 -46.70
C GLY A 773 -42.96 19.24 -46.15
N SER A 774 -41.91 18.94 -46.89
CA SER A 774 -40.74 19.83 -46.97
C SER A 774 -41.07 20.94 -48.00
N PRO A 775 -40.42 22.10 -48.08
CA PRO A 775 -38.96 22.33 -48.07
C PRO A 775 -38.47 23.76 -47.67
N THR A 776 -37.12 23.84 -47.68
CA THR A 776 -36.24 24.94 -48.12
C THR A 776 -35.86 26.11 -47.22
N ARG A 777 -34.52 26.24 -47.12
CA ARG A 777 -33.65 27.40 -47.47
C ARG A 777 -33.81 28.71 -46.67
N ASP A 778 -32.75 29.33 -46.17
CA ASP A 778 -31.54 29.97 -46.73
C ASP A 778 -30.62 30.46 -45.58
N ARG A 779 -29.35 30.22 -45.63
CA ARG A 779 -28.19 31.02 -46.03
C ARG A 779 -28.18 32.52 -45.67
N LYS A 780 -27.15 32.94 -44.88
CA LYS A 780 -26.16 34.01 -45.15
C LYS A 780 -25.32 34.24 -43.90
N GLU A 781 -24.01 33.99 -43.95
CA GLU A 781 -22.88 34.83 -44.38
C GLU A 781 -22.44 35.89 -43.36
N VAL A 782 -21.20 35.64 -42.93
CA VAL A 782 -20.08 36.42 -42.39
C VAL A 782 -19.98 37.85 -42.97
N PRO A 783 -19.35 38.90 -42.36
CA PRO A 783 -17.90 38.97 -42.38
C PRO A 783 -17.18 39.66 -41.18
N ASN A 784 -15.89 39.28 -41.07
CA ASN A 784 -14.65 39.96 -40.66
C ASN A 784 -14.62 41.46 -40.43
N THR A 785 -13.82 41.87 -39.45
CA THR A 785 -12.63 42.79 -39.51
C THR A 785 -12.11 42.95 -38.08
N ALA A 786 -10.89 42.60 -37.73
CA ALA A 786 -9.57 43.22 -37.97
C ALA A 786 -9.32 44.48 -37.11
N ASP A 787 -8.19 44.36 -36.48
CA ASP A 787 -7.18 45.36 -36.09
C ASP A 787 -7.15 45.96 -34.67
N SER A 788 -6.10 45.61 -34.01
CA SER A 788 -4.85 46.32 -33.77
C SER A 788 -4.72 47.05 -32.43
N SER A 789 -3.62 46.73 -31.82
CA SER A 789 -2.60 47.61 -31.21
C SER A 789 -2.75 48.02 -29.74
N SER A 790 -1.79 47.55 -29.02
CA SER A 790 -0.70 48.23 -28.32
C SER A 790 -0.94 48.77 -26.91
N SER A 791 -0.01 48.36 -26.11
CA SER A 791 0.93 49.06 -25.22
C SER A 791 0.50 49.35 -23.80
N GLU A 792 1.36 48.79 -22.96
CA GLU A 792 2.24 49.44 -21.95
C GLU A 792 1.63 49.85 -20.59
N ASP A 793 2.37 49.34 -19.61
CA ASP A 793 2.80 49.93 -18.36
C ASP A 793 1.79 50.10 -17.18
N ASN A 794 1.98 49.35 -16.16
CA ASN A 794 2.62 49.57 -14.84
C ASN A 794 2.42 48.35 -13.91
#